data_e3591a65a40f1cf5c599dbc09a14b4d7
#
_entry.id   e3591a65a40f1cf5c599dbc09a14b4d7
#
_cell.length_a   1.000
_cell.length_b   1.000
_cell.length_c   1.000
_cell.angle_alpha   90.00
_cell.angle_beta   90.00
_cell.angle_gamma   90.00
#
_symmetry.space_group_name_H-M   'P 1'
#
loop_
_entity.id
_entity.type
_entity.pdbx_description
1 polymer ?
#
loop_
_entity_poly.entity_id
_entity_poly.type
_entity_poly.pdbx_seq_one_letter_code
_entity_poly.pdbx_strand_id
1 'polypeptide(L)'
;MIKKPVAIILSVMMIVTSMFTASSAVFAETTSTDGFKSGDTVYFDCSSCGANWTSAYATEYINFTEYSKADNDGKDISINNADKTKYNPVKVTNDLGNYKFSYTFTNETAGAKAIRFWRGSSDTLWNNSPVLTYEDFAKGNNCVFATDLEGNGSVGKYGEKPIETKPTEPSQPSTDEYKFSYAKANNLYVHGVSANENETEAWQVWQHKYDEKGKLTNSGDYYFFLPSSTDKSKIDVYNTFSSTVKIGNVEIPSKSTVTMNYTPNSKYTVTVNSTSYTLNIMRSGAECAVYVNNAASFNGQDLLSYLSANKSNNAKATAAVTESNGKITDTSIKKVKGRGNTSWAKSKKSFNLNFDSALSVAGMEKTKKYSIVANYQDDSLSRNRFLYDLGDQVGIPYNSDSRYADFYINGVYLGSYQLCQKIEVGSNNLISDMTGEEYINEDGTTPTDFPFVIKIDGAAEGFAFNTCDQNIEVVSPDITSSDKGYSNAYNYIKAKFEKMYNAVKNNHADLADVIDVDSFARMYLLNEYCKNWDAGISSFYFVNKKDANGKYKIYAAPTWDYDNSLGNAVGSDGGTYTKPEGSYISTKGDRNMCTLMYKNPVIYKRSGELWYKDFVPAIEYLYKGQNISSGELYSSDAYYNLVKDSAEMNYTSGRLLNSEPQWLADHSTLYKLSFDYKTKTYTKSTTATKYDTNTFKGVYDYMVDWAISRAAYMSNMFIDYYVEPVKPTEPTEPIEPTEPTKPTKPEHQLGANTISEFYFDSTGKNSGDKLEEYGDKSGYKATFGQADLFLSMNGKNGRALEWSDAEYGKDGDEIVPLMSAGKKNPWGDTPYIQTTFDGTDCKNLSFSISMGGSSKAPANWKMQYSIDGTNFTDISNSNFTITSNNRKILTNYINKVKLPEECNGAKSVTVRIIATSTTTIAGGNTSDEPTGGEIAVNNIVIEGKSTRQGLIGDLNLDGKITVQDAAILQKHTVKRLTLIDAQKAVADVNNDGKINIRDCTAIQRMLVRIS
;
A
#
# COMPACT_ATOMS: atom_id res chain seq x y z
N MET A 1 29.68 -34.44 41.19
CA MET A 1 29.30 -35.78 40.61
C MET A 1 27.82 -35.72 40.29
N ILE A 2 27.57 -35.91 39.13
CA ILE A 2 26.51 -36.59 38.39
C ILE A 2 26.07 -35.78 37.15
N LYS A 3 26.22 -36.47 36.07
CA LYS A 3 26.22 -36.10 34.66
C LYS A 3 24.84 -35.67 34.11
N LYS A 4 24.93 -34.76 33.15
CA LYS A 4 23.85 -34.53 32.14
C LYS A 4 23.59 -35.79 31.29
N PRO A 5 22.39 -35.90 30.68
CA PRO A 5 22.34 -36.47 29.34
C PRO A 5 21.83 -35.43 28.32
N VAL A 6 22.58 -35.42 27.23
CA VAL A 6 22.23 -34.82 25.94
C VAL A 6 21.15 -35.69 25.28
N ALA A 7 20.01 -35.13 24.90
CA ALA A 7 19.06 -35.81 24.05
C ALA A 7 19.30 -35.38 22.60
N ILE A 8 19.83 -36.31 21.82
CA ILE A 8 19.85 -36.24 20.35
C ILE A 8 18.52 -36.76 19.87
N ILE A 9 17.75 -35.92 19.15
CA ILE A 9 16.55 -36.37 18.43
C ILE A 9 16.99 -36.77 17.02
N LEU A 10 17.04 -38.07 16.79
CA LEU A 10 17.13 -38.68 15.47
C LEU A 10 15.74 -38.62 14.81
N SER A 11 15.66 -38.01 13.64
CA SER A 11 14.50 -38.10 12.76
C SER A 11 14.47 -39.51 12.12
N VAL A 12 13.49 -40.29 12.45
CA VAL A 12 13.22 -41.59 11.79
C VAL A 12 12.35 -41.32 10.56
N MET A 13 12.94 -41.60 9.40
CA MET A 13 12.27 -41.65 8.11
C MET A 13 11.48 -42.93 8.02
N MET A 14 10.15 -42.88 8.09
CA MET A 14 9.31 -44.03 7.84
C MET A 14 8.81 -44.01 6.40
N ILE A 15 9.35 -44.90 5.59
CA ILE A 15 8.83 -45.24 4.26
C ILE A 15 7.61 -46.16 4.49
N VAL A 16 6.41 -45.68 4.14
CA VAL A 16 5.25 -46.57 4.02
C VAL A 16 4.94 -46.73 2.53
N THR A 17 5.30 -47.88 2.01
CA THR A 17 4.79 -48.41 0.73
C THR A 17 3.36 -48.87 0.92
N SER A 18 2.39 -48.17 0.38
CA SER A 18 1.03 -48.70 0.18
C SER A 18 0.81 -48.95 -1.32
N MET A 19 0.68 -50.21 -1.65
CA MET A 19 0.14 -50.67 -2.93
C MET A 19 -1.30 -50.19 -3.05
N PHE A 20 -1.61 -49.42 -4.06
CA PHE A 20 -2.98 -49.25 -4.55
C PHE A 20 -3.06 -49.86 -5.94
N THR A 21 -3.86 -50.90 -6.05
CA THR A 21 -4.34 -51.44 -7.32
C THR A 21 -5.21 -50.40 -8.01
N ALA A 22 -4.74 -49.91 -9.13
CA ALA A 22 -5.50 -49.02 -9.99
C ALA A 22 -6.46 -49.88 -10.85
N SER A 23 -7.74 -49.62 -10.75
CA SER A 23 -8.69 -50.03 -11.78
C SER A 23 -8.56 -49.07 -12.96
N SER A 24 -8.09 -49.58 -14.04
CA SER A 24 -7.93 -48.89 -15.33
C SER A 24 -9.31 -48.61 -15.94
N ALA A 25 -9.71 -47.35 -15.97
CA ALA A 25 -10.67 -46.84 -16.95
C ALA A 25 -9.89 -46.48 -18.23
N VAL A 26 -10.06 -47.32 -19.23
CA VAL A 26 -9.47 -47.10 -20.56
C VAL A 26 -10.21 -45.97 -21.26
N PHE A 27 -9.61 -44.82 -21.33
CA PHE A 27 -9.90 -43.87 -22.40
C PHE A 27 -8.98 -44.20 -23.57
N ALA A 28 -9.59 -44.57 -24.67
CA ALA A 28 -8.88 -44.82 -25.94
C ALA A 28 -8.36 -43.46 -26.45
N GLU A 29 -7.12 -43.11 -26.10
CA GLU A 29 -6.35 -42.14 -26.85
C GLU A 29 -5.92 -42.80 -28.15
N THR A 30 -6.26 -42.16 -29.27
CA THR A 30 -5.64 -42.47 -30.56
C THR A 30 -4.18 -42.03 -30.47
N THR A 31 -3.32 -42.90 -30.02
CA THR A 31 -1.87 -42.73 -30.10
C THR A 31 -1.46 -42.71 -31.55
N SER A 32 -1.17 -41.55 -32.10
CA SER A 32 -0.38 -41.44 -33.30
C SER A 32 0.97 -42.14 -33.02
N THR A 33 1.28 -43.17 -33.77
CA THR A 33 2.53 -43.89 -33.67
C THR A 33 3.71 -43.10 -34.27
N ASP A 34 3.45 -41.93 -34.86
CA ASP A 34 4.40 -41.08 -35.59
C ASP A 34 5.22 -40.20 -34.65
N GLY A 35 6.51 -40.26 -34.72
CA GLY A 35 7.51 -39.41 -34.11
C GLY A 35 8.54 -38.97 -35.13
N PHE A 36 9.52 -38.16 -34.69
CA PHE A 36 10.62 -37.75 -35.54
C PHE A 36 11.33 -38.95 -36.19
N LYS A 37 11.73 -38.83 -37.46
CA LYS A 37 12.38 -39.87 -38.22
C LYS A 37 13.88 -39.60 -38.31
N SER A 38 14.67 -40.63 -38.53
CA SER A 38 16.08 -40.45 -38.83
C SER A 38 16.24 -39.60 -40.10
N GLY A 39 17.04 -38.54 -39.99
CA GLY A 39 17.23 -37.52 -41.02
C GLY A 39 16.36 -36.28 -40.87
N ASP A 40 15.33 -36.27 -40.02
CA ASP A 40 14.60 -35.05 -39.72
C ASP A 40 15.53 -34.05 -39.04
N THR A 41 15.48 -32.81 -39.49
CA THR A 41 16.34 -31.74 -38.98
C THR A 41 15.49 -30.63 -38.39
N VAL A 42 15.82 -30.23 -37.16
CA VAL A 42 15.24 -29.11 -36.44
C VAL A 42 16.30 -28.07 -36.13
N TYR A 43 15.88 -26.85 -35.98
CA TYR A 43 16.75 -25.69 -35.78
C TYR A 43 16.48 -25.06 -34.43
N PHE A 44 17.52 -24.45 -33.87
CA PHE A 44 17.43 -23.63 -32.69
C PHE A 44 18.07 -22.27 -32.99
N ASP A 45 17.27 -21.21 -32.90
CA ASP A 45 17.69 -19.82 -33.10
C ASP A 45 17.57 -19.06 -31.81
N CYS A 46 18.70 -18.79 -31.15
CA CYS A 46 18.80 -17.99 -29.95
C CYS A 46 19.57 -16.69 -30.16
N SER A 47 19.60 -16.20 -31.38
CA SER A 47 20.27 -14.95 -31.76
C SER A 47 19.69 -13.71 -31.05
N SER A 48 18.44 -13.80 -30.60
CA SER A 48 17.80 -12.75 -29.82
C SER A 48 18.18 -12.76 -28.33
N CYS A 49 18.78 -13.85 -27.83
CA CYS A 49 19.16 -13.97 -26.41
C CYS A 49 20.51 -13.32 -26.07
N GLY A 50 21.17 -12.69 -27.03
CA GLY A 50 22.53 -12.14 -26.86
C GLY A 50 23.62 -13.19 -26.73
N ALA A 51 24.82 -12.79 -26.34
CA ALA A 51 26.06 -13.60 -26.36
C ALA A 51 26.10 -14.81 -25.41
N ASN A 52 25.01 -15.21 -24.79
CA ASN A 52 25.05 -16.18 -23.70
C ASN A 52 24.83 -17.65 -24.13
N TRP A 53 24.32 -17.90 -25.30
CA TRP A 53 24.15 -19.25 -25.84
C TRP A 53 25.31 -19.64 -26.77
N THR A 54 26.47 -19.87 -26.18
CA THR A 54 27.69 -20.28 -26.92
C THR A 54 27.74 -21.78 -27.24
N SER A 55 26.85 -22.56 -26.60
CA SER A 55 26.67 -23.99 -26.92
C SER A 55 25.23 -24.40 -26.62
N ALA A 56 24.70 -25.32 -27.38
CA ALA A 56 23.37 -25.88 -27.17
C ALA A 56 23.47 -27.41 -26.95
N TYR A 57 22.56 -27.91 -26.11
CA TYR A 57 22.31 -29.34 -25.93
C TYR A 57 20.86 -29.61 -26.29
N ALA A 58 20.59 -30.70 -26.98
CA ALA A 58 19.25 -31.16 -27.29
C ALA A 58 18.86 -32.33 -26.37
N THR A 59 17.63 -32.30 -25.91
CA THR A 59 17.03 -33.49 -25.27
C THR A 59 15.84 -33.93 -26.10
N GLU A 60 15.87 -35.15 -26.57
CA GLU A 60 14.77 -35.78 -27.25
C GLU A 60 13.89 -36.49 -26.23
N TYR A 61 12.62 -36.27 -26.29
CA TYR A 61 11.63 -36.89 -25.42
C TYR A 61 11.01 -38.09 -26.11
N ILE A 62 11.36 -39.28 -25.65
CA ILE A 62 10.85 -40.54 -26.21
C ILE A 62 9.39 -40.75 -25.78
N ASN A 63 9.04 -40.30 -24.55
CA ASN A 63 7.68 -40.38 -24.03
C ASN A 63 7.06 -39.00 -23.98
N PHE A 64 6.00 -38.77 -24.74
CA PHE A 64 5.36 -37.48 -24.87
C PHE A 64 4.78 -36.93 -23.54
N THR A 65 4.36 -37.78 -22.60
CA THR A 65 3.75 -37.38 -21.34
C THR A 65 4.74 -36.85 -20.31
N GLU A 66 6.03 -36.99 -20.52
CA GLU A 66 7.06 -36.68 -19.52
C GLU A 66 7.73 -35.32 -19.71
N TYR A 67 7.73 -34.72 -20.90
CA TYR A 67 8.35 -33.42 -21.11
C TYR A 67 7.64 -32.26 -20.39
N SER A 68 6.39 -32.42 -20.00
CA SER A 68 5.64 -31.40 -19.27
C SER A 68 6.01 -31.32 -17.78
N LYS A 69 6.72 -32.27 -17.28
CA LYS A 69 7.04 -32.43 -15.86
C LYS A 69 8.52 -32.36 -15.51
N ALA A 70 9.36 -32.74 -16.47
CA ALA A 70 10.67 -33.19 -16.06
C ALA A 70 11.58 -32.06 -15.59
N ASP A 71 11.43 -30.92 -16.10
CA ASP A 71 12.63 -30.14 -16.16
C ASP A 71 12.40 -28.74 -15.61
N ASN A 72 11.23 -28.49 -14.99
CA ASN A 72 10.86 -27.13 -14.61
C ASN A 72 10.91 -26.85 -13.10
N ASP A 73 11.49 -27.71 -12.30
CA ASP A 73 11.69 -27.45 -10.89
C ASP A 73 12.88 -26.49 -10.61
N GLY A 74 13.40 -25.83 -11.65
CA GLY A 74 14.54 -24.90 -11.53
C GLY A 74 15.85 -25.59 -11.15
N LYS A 75 15.94 -26.91 -11.30
CA LYS A 75 17.15 -27.68 -11.01
C LYS A 75 17.93 -27.96 -12.27
N ASP A 76 19.24 -27.81 -12.17
CA ASP A 76 20.17 -28.23 -13.20
C ASP A 76 20.10 -29.75 -13.45
N ILE A 77 20.14 -30.14 -14.72
CA ILE A 77 20.11 -31.55 -15.09
C ILE A 77 21.55 -32.01 -15.35
N SER A 78 22.01 -32.95 -14.55
CA SER A 78 23.32 -33.61 -14.82
C SER A 78 23.20 -34.55 -16.02
N ILE A 79 24.01 -34.31 -17.05
CA ILE A 79 24.07 -35.12 -18.28
C ILE A 79 24.39 -36.57 -17.96
N ASN A 80 25.25 -36.81 -16.96
CA ASN A 80 25.66 -38.16 -16.59
C ASN A 80 24.61 -38.94 -15.81
N ASN A 81 23.70 -38.22 -15.14
CA ASN A 81 22.64 -38.82 -14.31
C ASN A 81 21.25 -38.69 -14.95
N ALA A 82 21.16 -38.20 -16.18
CA ALA A 82 19.92 -38.11 -16.89
C ALA A 82 19.29 -39.51 -17.13
N ASP A 83 18.01 -39.61 -16.88
CA ASP A 83 17.25 -40.86 -17.15
C ASP A 83 17.06 -41.03 -18.67
N LYS A 84 17.97 -41.75 -19.27
CA LYS A 84 17.98 -42.00 -20.72
C LYS A 84 16.80 -42.81 -21.25
N THR A 85 15.98 -43.34 -20.39
CA THR A 85 14.71 -43.99 -20.78
C THR A 85 13.62 -42.95 -21.03
N LYS A 86 13.79 -41.78 -20.51
CA LYS A 86 12.84 -40.66 -20.61
C LYS A 86 13.29 -39.61 -21.60
N TYR A 87 14.56 -39.19 -21.53
CA TYR A 87 15.19 -38.24 -22.43
C TYR A 87 16.68 -38.48 -22.55
N ASN A 88 17.24 -38.10 -23.66
CA ASN A 88 18.67 -38.33 -23.97
C ASN A 88 19.35 -36.98 -24.32
N PRO A 89 20.06 -36.34 -23.35
CA PRO A 89 20.73 -35.10 -23.61
C PRO A 89 21.97 -35.27 -24.44
N VAL A 90 22.03 -34.62 -25.63
CA VAL A 90 23.12 -34.68 -26.57
C VAL A 90 23.61 -33.29 -26.89
N LYS A 91 24.92 -33.09 -26.92
CA LYS A 91 25.50 -31.83 -27.34
C LYS A 91 25.22 -31.60 -28.82
N VAL A 92 24.66 -30.45 -29.16
CA VAL A 92 24.48 -30.07 -30.55
C VAL A 92 25.80 -29.59 -31.13
N THR A 93 26.30 -30.31 -32.13
CA THR A 93 27.62 -30.07 -32.72
C THR A 93 27.57 -29.22 -33.99
N ASN A 94 26.36 -29.06 -34.57
CA ASN A 94 26.23 -28.30 -35.80
C ASN A 94 25.86 -26.84 -35.46
N ASP A 95 26.90 -26.00 -35.31
CA ASP A 95 26.80 -24.56 -35.10
C ASP A 95 26.71 -23.85 -36.44
N LEU A 96 25.62 -23.11 -36.65
CA LEU A 96 25.35 -22.36 -37.89
C LEU A 96 25.84 -20.91 -37.82
N GLY A 97 26.49 -20.52 -36.70
CA GLY A 97 26.90 -19.15 -36.44
C GLY A 97 25.77 -18.26 -35.92
N ASN A 98 26.13 -17.11 -35.38
CA ASN A 98 25.17 -16.14 -34.79
C ASN A 98 24.18 -16.77 -33.79
N TYR A 99 24.70 -17.67 -32.95
CA TYR A 99 23.89 -18.38 -31.92
C TYR A 99 22.72 -19.18 -32.51
N LYS A 100 22.93 -19.80 -33.68
CA LYS A 100 21.99 -20.70 -34.32
C LYS A 100 22.59 -22.10 -34.41
N PHE A 101 21.76 -23.08 -34.15
CA PHE A 101 22.18 -24.48 -34.12
C PHE A 101 21.18 -25.33 -34.92
N SER A 102 21.63 -26.49 -35.40
CA SER A 102 20.72 -27.49 -35.95
C SER A 102 21.00 -28.87 -35.38
N TYR A 103 19.93 -29.63 -35.18
CA TYR A 103 19.97 -31.00 -34.71
C TYR A 103 19.27 -31.91 -35.72
N THR A 104 19.94 -33.01 -36.09
CA THR A 104 19.35 -33.99 -37.01
C THR A 104 19.16 -35.30 -36.24
N PHE A 105 17.94 -35.83 -36.29
CA PHE A 105 17.60 -37.09 -35.63
C PHE A 105 18.33 -38.26 -36.30
N THR A 106 18.83 -39.17 -35.47
CA THR A 106 19.52 -40.39 -35.91
C THR A 106 18.57 -41.58 -35.76
N ASN A 107 19.02 -42.76 -36.18
CA ASN A 107 18.25 -44.00 -35.98
C ASN A 107 18.03 -44.30 -34.48
N GLU A 108 18.94 -43.84 -33.62
CA GLU A 108 18.82 -44.04 -32.15
C GLU A 108 17.84 -43.07 -31.50
N THR A 109 17.59 -41.90 -32.12
CA THR A 109 16.72 -40.85 -31.65
C THR A 109 15.39 -40.77 -32.43
N ALA A 110 15.25 -41.59 -33.47
CA ALA A 110 14.00 -41.71 -34.20
C ALA A 110 12.87 -42.25 -33.29
N GLY A 111 11.68 -41.69 -33.47
CA GLY A 111 10.50 -42.01 -32.68
C GLY A 111 10.27 -41.05 -31.49
N ALA A 112 11.19 -40.12 -31.24
CA ALA A 112 10.99 -39.06 -30.27
C ALA A 112 9.74 -38.23 -30.61
N LYS A 113 8.97 -37.83 -29.61
CA LYS A 113 7.73 -37.07 -29.78
C LYS A 113 7.92 -35.56 -29.68
N ALA A 114 9.02 -35.14 -29.01
CA ALA A 114 9.34 -33.74 -28.81
C ALA A 114 10.86 -33.56 -28.68
N ILE A 115 11.34 -32.35 -28.85
CA ILE A 115 12.72 -31.94 -28.61
C ILE A 115 12.76 -30.59 -27.92
N ARG A 116 13.74 -30.39 -27.03
CA ARG A 116 14.04 -29.14 -26.37
C ARG A 116 15.53 -28.86 -26.41
N PHE A 117 15.90 -27.61 -26.49
CA PHE A 117 17.30 -27.20 -26.44
C PHE A 117 17.63 -26.60 -25.10
N TRP A 118 18.86 -26.80 -24.66
CA TRP A 118 19.38 -26.37 -23.40
C TRP A 118 20.70 -25.63 -23.58
N ARG A 119 20.91 -24.65 -22.75
CA ARG A 119 22.22 -24.13 -22.48
C ARG A 119 22.90 -25.06 -21.47
N GLY A 120 24.19 -25.36 -21.66
CA GLY A 120 24.84 -26.32 -20.77
C GLY A 120 26.36 -26.34 -20.90
N SER A 121 26.97 -27.08 -19.98
CA SER A 121 28.40 -27.49 -20.02
C SER A 121 28.51 -28.97 -20.30
N SER A 122 29.74 -29.54 -20.22
CA SER A 122 29.98 -30.98 -20.40
C SER A 122 29.19 -31.87 -19.39
N ASP A 123 28.80 -31.33 -18.25
CA ASP A 123 28.27 -32.12 -17.13
C ASP A 123 26.87 -31.73 -16.69
N THR A 124 26.41 -30.51 -16.99
CA THR A 124 25.15 -29.95 -16.48
C THR A 124 24.43 -29.14 -17.53
N LEU A 125 23.11 -29.31 -17.62
CA LEU A 125 22.19 -28.54 -18.43
C LEU A 125 21.46 -27.53 -17.55
N TRP A 126 21.39 -26.29 -17.99
CA TRP A 126 20.61 -25.22 -17.32
C TRP A 126 19.98 -24.33 -18.41
N ASN A 127 19.01 -23.56 -18.07
CA ASN A 127 18.18 -22.77 -19.00
C ASN A 127 17.66 -23.57 -20.19
N ASN A 128 16.41 -23.56 -20.44
CA ASN A 128 15.80 -24.35 -21.51
C ASN A 128 15.04 -23.47 -22.51
N SER A 129 14.85 -23.99 -23.70
CA SER A 129 14.04 -23.39 -24.76
C SER A 129 12.57 -23.82 -24.67
N PRO A 130 11.66 -23.23 -25.44
CA PRO A 130 10.38 -23.84 -25.76
C PRO A 130 10.57 -25.26 -26.34
N VAL A 131 9.56 -26.10 -26.18
CA VAL A 131 9.52 -27.47 -26.72
C VAL A 131 8.97 -27.43 -28.13
N LEU A 132 9.65 -28.09 -29.09
CA LEU A 132 9.13 -28.38 -30.43
C LEU A 132 8.60 -29.80 -30.44
N THR A 133 7.30 -29.97 -30.68
CA THR A 133 6.67 -31.28 -30.79
C THR A 133 6.74 -31.82 -32.21
N TYR A 134 6.61 -33.16 -32.37
CA TYR A 134 6.49 -33.74 -33.70
C TYR A 134 5.22 -33.22 -34.41
N GLU A 135 4.18 -32.92 -33.70
CA GLU A 135 2.96 -32.33 -34.28
C GLU A 135 3.24 -30.94 -34.88
N ASP A 136 4.03 -30.09 -34.20
CA ASP A 136 4.45 -28.80 -34.74
C ASP A 136 5.33 -28.99 -35.98
N PHE A 137 6.25 -29.93 -35.93
CA PHE A 137 7.14 -30.26 -37.04
C PHE A 137 6.35 -30.76 -38.27
N ALA A 138 5.38 -31.61 -38.06
CA ALA A 138 4.49 -32.11 -39.12
C ALA A 138 3.66 -30.99 -39.78
N LYS A 139 3.41 -29.90 -39.07
CA LYS A 139 2.76 -28.68 -39.61
C LYS A 139 3.73 -27.75 -40.32
N GLY A 140 5.01 -28.10 -40.40
CA GLY A 140 6.05 -27.33 -41.09
C GLY A 140 6.86 -26.40 -40.16
N ASN A 141 6.63 -26.41 -38.86
CA ASN A 141 7.41 -25.67 -37.89
C ASN A 141 8.64 -26.48 -37.48
N ASN A 142 9.79 -26.09 -37.90
CA ASN A 142 11.03 -26.85 -37.70
C ASN A 142 12.12 -26.05 -36.96
N CYS A 143 11.74 -24.92 -36.32
CA CYS A 143 12.66 -24.08 -35.60
C CYS A 143 12.09 -23.67 -34.22
N VAL A 144 12.95 -23.71 -33.22
CA VAL A 144 12.70 -23.12 -31.90
C VAL A 144 13.44 -21.79 -31.84
N PHE A 145 12.73 -20.72 -31.57
CA PHE A 145 13.26 -19.39 -31.37
C PHE A 145 13.24 -19.07 -29.88
N ALA A 146 14.41 -18.91 -29.25
CA ALA A 146 14.49 -18.43 -27.88
C ALA A 146 14.68 -16.92 -27.87
N THR A 147 13.94 -16.23 -26.99
CA THR A 147 13.97 -14.77 -26.86
C THR A 147 14.72 -14.30 -25.63
N ASP A 148 14.89 -15.19 -24.64
CA ASP A 148 15.64 -14.92 -23.42
C ASP A 148 16.27 -16.20 -22.84
N LEU A 149 16.97 -16.04 -21.72
CA LEU A 149 17.62 -17.15 -21.02
C LEU A 149 16.66 -17.95 -20.12
N GLU A 150 15.43 -17.48 -19.93
CA GLU A 150 14.44 -18.10 -19.02
C GLU A 150 13.54 -19.13 -19.74
N GLY A 151 13.82 -19.40 -21.01
CA GLY A 151 13.06 -20.35 -21.81
C GLY A 151 11.84 -19.76 -22.49
N ASN A 152 11.73 -18.45 -22.54
CA ASN A 152 10.70 -17.80 -23.37
C ASN A 152 11.09 -17.86 -24.84
N GLY A 153 10.09 -17.94 -25.69
CA GLY A 153 10.32 -18.03 -27.13
C GLY A 153 9.13 -18.60 -27.87
N SER A 154 9.34 -19.01 -29.11
CA SER A 154 8.29 -19.57 -29.99
C SER A 154 8.79 -20.72 -30.82
N VAL A 155 7.87 -21.47 -31.40
CA VAL A 155 8.13 -22.49 -32.42
C VAL A 155 7.63 -21.96 -33.76
N GLY A 156 8.42 -22.14 -34.81
CA GLY A 156 8.09 -21.63 -36.14
C GLY A 156 8.98 -22.26 -37.21
N LYS A 157 9.05 -21.63 -38.39
CA LYS A 157 9.80 -22.13 -39.50
C LYS A 157 11.18 -21.48 -39.62
N TYR A 158 12.23 -22.24 -39.76
CA TYR A 158 13.59 -21.73 -39.88
C TYR A 158 13.75 -20.79 -41.07
N GLY A 159 14.34 -19.64 -40.87
CA GLY A 159 14.55 -18.63 -41.90
C GLY A 159 13.37 -17.66 -42.10
N GLU A 160 12.21 -17.92 -41.55
CA GLU A 160 11.16 -16.93 -41.38
C GLU A 160 11.46 -16.21 -40.08
N LYS A 161 11.87 -14.92 -40.17
CA LYS A 161 11.90 -14.10 -38.92
C LYS A 161 10.52 -14.20 -38.27
N PRO A 162 10.45 -14.52 -36.99
CA PRO A 162 9.21 -14.26 -36.25
C PRO A 162 8.87 -12.79 -36.56
N ILE A 163 7.68 -12.51 -37.01
CA ILE A 163 7.20 -11.14 -37.15
C ILE A 163 7.47 -10.51 -35.79
N GLU A 164 8.45 -9.59 -35.70
CA GLU A 164 8.55 -8.68 -34.56
C GLU A 164 7.24 -7.89 -34.55
N THR A 165 6.24 -8.45 -33.96
CA THR A 165 5.21 -7.64 -33.39
C THR A 165 5.96 -6.83 -32.31
N LYS A 166 6.24 -5.53 -32.63
CA LYS A 166 6.41 -4.48 -31.62
C LYS A 166 5.60 -4.98 -30.45
N PRO A 167 6.12 -4.98 -29.18
CA PRO A 167 5.29 -5.39 -28.07
C PRO A 167 4.01 -4.56 -28.11
N THR A 168 3.05 -5.01 -28.84
CA THR A 168 1.67 -4.85 -28.50
C THR A 168 1.66 -5.45 -27.11
N GLU A 169 1.22 -4.69 -26.13
CA GLU A 169 0.84 -5.22 -24.84
C GLU A 169 0.41 -6.66 -25.02
N PRO A 170 1.03 -7.62 -24.30
CA PRO A 170 0.82 -9.03 -24.57
C PRO A 170 -0.67 -9.18 -24.80
N SER A 171 -1.02 -9.67 -25.99
CA SER A 171 -2.42 -9.97 -26.31
C SER A 171 -2.87 -10.78 -25.11
N GLN A 172 -3.77 -10.21 -24.33
CA GLN A 172 -4.34 -10.83 -23.15
C GLN A 172 -4.60 -12.29 -23.58
N PRO A 173 -4.02 -13.31 -22.92
CA PRO A 173 -4.41 -14.69 -23.16
C PRO A 173 -5.92 -14.63 -23.16
N SER A 174 -6.55 -15.19 -24.20
CA SER A 174 -7.98 -15.03 -24.41
C SER A 174 -8.62 -15.19 -23.04
N THR A 175 -9.23 -14.16 -22.50
CA THR A 175 -9.77 -14.10 -21.14
C THR A 175 -10.68 -15.28 -20.85
N ASP A 176 -11.05 -16.03 -21.87
CA ASP A 176 -11.92 -17.22 -21.82
C ASP A 176 -11.26 -18.43 -21.17
N GLU A 177 -9.94 -18.58 -21.19
CA GLU A 177 -9.24 -19.76 -20.65
C GLU A 177 -9.26 -19.79 -19.10
N TYR A 178 -9.38 -18.64 -18.45
CA TYR A 178 -9.39 -18.51 -17.00
C TYR A 178 -10.69 -17.94 -16.42
N LYS A 179 -11.66 -17.62 -17.28
CA LYS A 179 -12.95 -17.09 -16.82
C LYS A 179 -13.59 -18.05 -15.83
N PHE A 180 -14.02 -17.49 -14.71
CA PHE A 180 -14.81 -18.21 -13.74
C PHE A 180 -16.08 -18.69 -14.41
N SER A 181 -16.19 -19.98 -14.58
CA SER A 181 -17.40 -20.59 -15.10
C SER A 181 -18.44 -20.69 -13.99
N TYR A 182 -19.45 -19.83 -14.02
CA TYR A 182 -20.68 -19.95 -13.21
C TYR A 182 -21.45 -21.26 -13.50
N ALA A 183 -20.89 -22.12 -14.29
CA ALA A 183 -21.47 -23.36 -14.75
C ALA A 183 -21.29 -24.52 -13.77
N LYS A 184 -20.77 -24.33 -12.55
CA LYS A 184 -20.94 -25.37 -11.54
C LYS A 184 -22.43 -25.54 -11.28
N ALA A 185 -22.95 -26.67 -11.73
CA ALA A 185 -24.36 -27.01 -11.53
C ALA A 185 -24.73 -26.99 -10.03
N ASN A 186 -25.99 -26.65 -9.76
CA ASN A 186 -26.55 -26.69 -8.42
C ASN A 186 -25.98 -25.65 -7.43
N ASN A 187 -25.80 -24.41 -7.87
CA ASN A 187 -25.36 -23.31 -7.02
C ASN A 187 -26.22 -22.04 -7.22
N LEU A 188 -26.13 -21.16 -6.24
CA LEU A 188 -26.59 -19.77 -6.33
C LEU A 188 -25.39 -18.84 -6.28
N TYR A 189 -25.43 -17.81 -7.10
CA TYR A 189 -24.41 -16.76 -7.19
C TYR A 189 -25.02 -15.39 -7.01
N VAL A 190 -24.26 -14.48 -6.46
CA VAL A 190 -24.58 -13.05 -6.35
C VAL A 190 -23.46 -12.23 -6.96
N HIS A 191 -23.77 -11.14 -7.63
CA HIS A 191 -22.80 -10.22 -8.15
C HIS A 191 -22.25 -9.32 -7.04
N GLY A 192 -20.95 -9.10 -7.02
CA GLY A 192 -20.23 -8.34 -5.96
C GLY A 192 -20.37 -6.82 -6.06
N VAL A 193 -21.14 -6.33 -7.00
CA VAL A 193 -21.42 -4.92 -7.26
C VAL A 193 -22.91 -4.70 -7.50
N SER A 194 -23.34 -3.45 -7.58
CA SER A 194 -24.75 -3.14 -7.85
C SER A 194 -25.19 -3.64 -9.22
N ALA A 195 -26.44 -4.09 -9.28
CA ALA A 195 -27.09 -4.59 -10.48
C ALA A 195 -26.96 -3.62 -11.65
N ASN A 196 -26.31 -4.02 -12.71
CA ASN A 196 -26.23 -3.53 -14.08
C ASN A 196 -24.83 -3.68 -14.70
N GLU A 197 -23.84 -4.15 -13.96
CA GLU A 197 -22.50 -4.43 -14.48
C GLU A 197 -22.47 -5.88 -14.97
N ASN A 198 -22.85 -6.08 -16.21
CA ASN A 198 -22.68 -7.37 -16.87
C ASN A 198 -21.18 -7.60 -17.10
N GLU A 199 -20.69 -8.79 -16.74
CA GLU A 199 -19.40 -9.33 -17.16
C GLU A 199 -18.18 -9.03 -16.27
N THR A 200 -18.35 -8.68 -14.99
CA THR A 200 -17.21 -8.64 -14.08
C THR A 200 -16.92 -10.01 -13.50
N GLU A 201 -15.65 -10.23 -13.12
CA GLU A 201 -15.18 -11.45 -12.43
C GLU A 201 -15.54 -11.44 -10.92
N ALA A 202 -16.40 -10.52 -10.46
CA ALA A 202 -16.75 -10.29 -9.07
C ALA A 202 -18.04 -11.00 -8.66
N TRP A 203 -18.00 -12.33 -8.55
CA TRP A 203 -19.15 -13.14 -8.13
C TRP A 203 -18.89 -13.89 -6.84
N GLN A 204 -19.89 -13.96 -5.96
CA GLN A 204 -19.90 -14.79 -4.77
C GLN A 204 -20.83 -15.99 -4.97
N VAL A 205 -20.37 -17.13 -4.54
CA VAL A 205 -21.18 -18.34 -4.41
C VAL A 205 -21.74 -18.44 -2.99
N TRP A 206 -22.95 -18.99 -2.84
CA TRP A 206 -23.40 -19.36 -1.53
C TRP A 206 -22.52 -20.46 -0.96
N GLN A 207 -22.21 -20.40 0.33
CA GLN A 207 -21.29 -21.33 0.97
C GLN A 207 -21.70 -21.66 2.40
N HIS A 208 -21.17 -22.75 2.93
CA HIS A 208 -21.19 -23.07 4.35
C HIS A 208 -20.05 -22.39 5.09
N LYS A 209 -20.01 -22.53 6.40
CA LYS A 209 -18.90 -22.07 7.26
C LYS A 209 -17.66 -22.94 7.07
N TYR A 210 -16.55 -22.41 7.51
CA TYR A 210 -15.31 -23.15 7.69
C TYR A 210 -15.32 -23.88 9.04
N ASP A 211 -14.67 -25.05 9.07
CA ASP A 211 -14.33 -25.75 10.32
C ASP A 211 -13.04 -25.18 10.93
N GLU A 212 -12.66 -25.66 12.10
CA GLU A 212 -11.45 -25.24 12.83
C GLU A 212 -10.15 -25.47 12.03
N LYS A 213 -10.17 -26.41 11.08
CA LYS A 213 -9.04 -26.70 10.18
C LYS A 213 -9.01 -25.81 8.93
N GLY A 214 -9.98 -24.91 8.81
CA GLY A 214 -10.09 -23.99 7.67
C GLY A 214 -10.64 -24.65 6.40
N LYS A 215 -11.35 -25.78 6.52
CA LYS A 215 -12.02 -26.44 5.41
C LYS A 215 -13.51 -26.07 5.42
N LEU A 216 -14.08 -25.79 4.25
CA LEU A 216 -15.53 -25.58 4.14
C LEU A 216 -16.28 -26.83 4.60
N THR A 217 -17.24 -26.65 5.50
CA THR A 217 -18.19 -27.71 5.88
C THR A 217 -19.14 -27.97 4.72
N ASN A 218 -19.88 -29.07 4.80
CA ASN A 218 -20.91 -29.44 3.82
C ASN A 218 -22.31 -29.55 4.45
N SER A 219 -22.48 -28.94 5.61
CA SER A 219 -23.74 -28.98 6.36
C SER A 219 -23.93 -27.71 7.16
N GLY A 220 -25.16 -27.45 7.61
CA GLY A 220 -25.55 -26.23 8.32
C GLY A 220 -26.15 -25.18 7.40
N ASP A 221 -26.24 -23.96 7.91
CA ASP A 221 -26.76 -22.81 7.18
C ASP A 221 -25.86 -22.44 5.97
N TYR A 222 -26.46 -21.91 4.93
CA TYR A 222 -25.78 -21.27 3.83
C TYR A 222 -25.62 -19.77 4.08
N TYR A 223 -24.60 -19.19 3.45
CA TYR A 223 -24.26 -17.78 3.57
C TYR A 223 -23.96 -17.18 2.20
N PHE A 224 -24.48 -15.99 1.95
CA PHE A 224 -23.84 -15.02 1.05
C PHE A 224 -23.06 -14.04 1.88
N PHE A 225 -21.75 -13.96 1.64
CA PHE A 225 -20.85 -12.98 2.20
C PHE A 225 -20.59 -11.91 1.13
N LEU A 226 -21.24 -10.77 1.25
CA LEU A 226 -21.25 -9.72 0.22
C LEU A 226 -20.24 -8.62 0.55
N PRO A 227 -19.49 -8.12 -0.43
CA PRO A 227 -18.57 -6.99 -0.21
C PRO A 227 -19.33 -5.69 -0.01
N SER A 228 -18.60 -4.67 0.41
CA SER A 228 -19.13 -3.31 0.60
C SER A 228 -19.59 -2.63 -0.70
N SER A 229 -19.10 -3.09 -1.86
CA SER A 229 -19.52 -2.61 -3.20
C SER A 229 -20.91 -3.06 -3.62
N THR A 230 -21.48 -4.11 -3.01
CA THR A 230 -22.84 -4.58 -3.29
C THR A 230 -23.86 -3.55 -2.78
N ASP A 231 -24.96 -3.35 -3.53
CA ASP A 231 -26.06 -2.49 -3.09
C ASP A 231 -26.57 -2.90 -1.71
N LYS A 232 -27.00 -1.92 -0.90
CA LYS A 232 -27.41 -2.17 0.50
C LYS A 232 -28.79 -2.82 0.63
N SER A 233 -29.57 -2.82 -0.43
CA SER A 233 -30.99 -3.21 -0.42
C SER A 233 -31.39 -4.22 -1.48
N LYS A 234 -30.56 -4.38 -2.52
CA LYS A 234 -30.88 -5.23 -3.69
C LYS A 234 -29.66 -6.07 -4.08
N ILE A 235 -29.93 -7.31 -4.49
CA ILE A 235 -28.93 -8.21 -5.08
C ILE A 235 -29.50 -8.93 -6.29
N ASP A 236 -28.64 -9.23 -7.25
CA ASP A 236 -28.94 -10.08 -8.40
C ASP A 236 -28.49 -11.49 -8.09
N VAL A 237 -29.44 -12.40 -7.98
CA VAL A 237 -29.17 -13.82 -7.69
C VAL A 237 -29.30 -14.64 -8.97
N TYR A 238 -28.24 -15.31 -9.34
CA TYR A 238 -28.19 -16.24 -10.48
C TYR A 238 -28.33 -17.67 -10.01
N ASN A 239 -29.28 -18.40 -10.58
CA ASN A 239 -29.59 -19.79 -10.26
C ASN A 239 -29.04 -20.74 -11.31
N THR A 240 -28.13 -21.64 -10.90
CA THR A 240 -27.58 -22.69 -11.77
C THR A 240 -28.19 -24.08 -11.55
N PHE A 241 -29.15 -24.23 -10.63
CA PHE A 241 -29.93 -25.48 -10.49
C PHE A 241 -30.75 -25.73 -11.74
N SER A 242 -31.07 -26.98 -12.00
CA SER A 242 -31.96 -27.39 -13.09
C SER A 242 -33.45 -27.05 -12.86
N SER A 243 -33.78 -26.61 -11.65
CA SER A 243 -35.13 -26.25 -11.21
C SER A 243 -35.17 -24.81 -10.71
N THR A 244 -36.37 -24.26 -10.63
CA THR A 244 -36.64 -22.99 -9.96
C THR A 244 -36.24 -23.08 -8.49
N VAL A 245 -35.54 -22.10 -7.99
CA VAL A 245 -35.20 -21.91 -6.57
C VAL A 245 -36.07 -20.79 -6.03
N LYS A 246 -36.51 -20.93 -4.79
CA LYS A 246 -37.28 -19.89 -4.09
C LYS A 246 -36.51 -19.40 -2.89
N ILE A 247 -36.28 -18.06 -2.82
CA ILE A 247 -35.66 -17.40 -1.67
C ILE A 247 -36.72 -16.49 -1.02
N GLY A 248 -37.21 -16.87 0.16
CA GLY A 248 -38.36 -16.23 0.78
C GLY A 248 -39.55 -16.29 -0.17
N ASN A 249 -40.02 -15.16 -0.66
CA ASN A 249 -41.14 -15.08 -1.63
C ASN A 249 -40.67 -14.90 -3.08
N VAL A 250 -39.37 -14.81 -3.34
CA VAL A 250 -38.81 -14.56 -4.68
C VAL A 250 -38.50 -15.89 -5.37
N GLU A 251 -39.07 -16.10 -6.55
CA GLU A 251 -38.79 -17.27 -7.40
C GLU A 251 -37.70 -16.94 -8.43
N ILE A 252 -36.71 -17.77 -8.52
CA ILE A 252 -35.58 -17.64 -9.42
C ILE A 252 -35.57 -18.83 -10.36
N PRO A 253 -36.04 -18.67 -11.62
CA PRO A 253 -36.08 -19.77 -12.59
C PRO A 253 -34.68 -20.35 -12.84
N SER A 254 -34.63 -21.61 -13.30
CA SER A 254 -33.39 -22.24 -13.74
C SER A 254 -32.65 -21.40 -14.77
N LYS A 255 -31.33 -21.27 -14.60
CA LYS A 255 -30.44 -20.51 -15.52
C LYS A 255 -30.82 -19.05 -15.71
N SER A 256 -31.42 -18.45 -14.70
CA SER A 256 -31.89 -17.06 -14.73
C SER A 256 -31.33 -16.25 -13.58
N THR A 257 -31.19 -14.95 -13.82
CA THR A 257 -30.85 -13.96 -12.79
C THR A 257 -32.13 -13.23 -12.40
N VAL A 258 -32.34 -13.05 -11.11
CA VAL A 258 -33.48 -12.28 -10.57
C VAL A 258 -32.98 -11.31 -9.52
N THR A 259 -33.34 -10.05 -9.65
CA THR A 259 -33.08 -9.03 -8.63
C THR A 259 -34.02 -9.23 -7.45
N MET A 260 -33.47 -9.32 -6.26
CA MET A 260 -34.28 -9.41 -5.04
C MET A 260 -33.88 -8.32 -4.02
N ASN A 261 -34.88 -7.83 -3.29
CA ASN A 261 -34.63 -6.99 -2.13
C ASN A 261 -34.11 -7.84 -0.96
N TYR A 262 -33.18 -7.32 -0.21
CA TYR A 262 -32.66 -7.93 0.99
C TYR A 262 -32.38 -6.91 2.08
N THR A 263 -32.16 -7.39 3.28
CA THR A 263 -31.65 -6.59 4.39
C THR A 263 -30.34 -7.22 4.84
N PRO A 264 -29.25 -6.48 4.98
CA PRO A 264 -27.98 -7.01 5.52
C PRO A 264 -28.18 -7.71 6.87
N ASN A 265 -27.45 -8.80 7.10
CA ASN A 265 -27.49 -9.60 8.31
C ASN A 265 -28.85 -10.27 8.60
N SER A 266 -29.66 -10.50 7.57
CA SER A 266 -30.96 -11.18 7.67
C SER A 266 -30.91 -12.63 7.18
N LYS A 267 -31.86 -13.43 7.68
CA LYS A 267 -32.05 -14.83 7.33
C LYS A 267 -33.23 -15.04 6.40
N TYR A 268 -33.03 -15.87 5.42
CA TYR A 268 -34.06 -16.27 4.43
C TYR A 268 -34.19 -17.79 4.36
N THR A 269 -35.35 -18.27 4.05
CA THR A 269 -35.56 -19.69 3.67
C THR A 269 -35.32 -19.82 2.18
N VAL A 270 -34.43 -20.74 1.78
CA VAL A 270 -34.21 -21.13 0.39
C VAL A 270 -34.80 -22.50 0.17
N THR A 271 -35.67 -22.67 -0.83
CA THR A 271 -36.25 -23.92 -1.23
C THR A 271 -35.75 -24.37 -2.59
N VAL A 272 -35.13 -25.56 -2.63
CA VAL A 272 -34.60 -26.20 -3.85
C VAL A 272 -35.20 -27.60 -3.91
N ASN A 273 -35.93 -27.95 -4.97
CA ASN A 273 -36.53 -29.31 -5.13
C ASN A 273 -37.25 -29.82 -3.86
N SER A 274 -38.07 -28.95 -3.24
CA SER A 274 -38.83 -29.27 -2.00
C SER A 274 -37.97 -29.39 -0.72
N THR A 275 -36.66 -29.22 -0.80
CA THR A 275 -35.79 -29.16 0.39
C THR A 275 -35.58 -27.71 0.76
N SER A 276 -35.74 -27.39 2.04
CA SER A 276 -35.54 -26.03 2.56
C SER A 276 -34.21 -25.92 3.31
N TYR A 277 -33.54 -24.81 3.10
CA TYR A 277 -32.26 -24.43 3.74
C TYR A 277 -32.41 -23.04 4.34
N THR A 278 -31.61 -22.73 5.35
CA THR A 278 -31.43 -21.36 5.85
C THR A 278 -30.32 -20.68 5.09
N LEU A 279 -30.58 -19.49 4.56
CA LEU A 279 -29.61 -18.60 3.92
C LEU A 279 -29.45 -17.34 4.75
N ASN A 280 -28.25 -17.06 5.20
CA ASN A 280 -27.88 -15.80 5.84
C ASN A 280 -27.23 -14.88 4.79
N ILE A 281 -27.69 -13.64 4.67
CA ILE A 281 -27.10 -12.67 3.75
C ILE A 281 -26.39 -11.60 4.59
N MET A 282 -25.06 -11.61 4.56
CA MET A 282 -24.22 -10.68 5.28
C MET A 282 -23.55 -9.70 4.31
N ARG A 283 -23.31 -8.47 4.73
CA ARG A 283 -22.66 -7.45 3.93
C ARG A 283 -21.55 -6.75 4.71
N SER A 284 -20.40 -6.64 4.07
CA SER A 284 -19.20 -6.00 4.60
C SER A 284 -19.26 -4.46 4.61
N GLY A 285 -18.36 -3.86 5.40
CA GLY A 285 -18.00 -2.44 5.36
C GLY A 285 -16.56 -2.20 4.90
N ALA A 286 -15.81 -3.23 4.49
CA ALA A 286 -14.42 -3.11 4.09
C ALA A 286 -14.21 -2.12 2.92
N GLU A 287 -13.02 -1.52 2.86
CA GLU A 287 -12.68 -0.51 1.86
C GLU A 287 -12.69 -1.08 0.43
N CYS A 288 -12.38 -2.37 0.29
CA CYS A 288 -12.37 -3.07 -1.01
C CYS A 288 -12.65 -4.56 -0.85
N ALA A 289 -12.84 -5.23 -1.99
CA ALA A 289 -12.83 -6.68 -2.10
C ALA A 289 -11.95 -7.11 -3.28
N VAL A 290 -11.26 -8.24 -3.13
CA VAL A 290 -10.38 -8.81 -4.14
C VAL A 290 -10.88 -10.19 -4.53
N TYR A 291 -11.15 -10.38 -5.81
CA TYR A 291 -11.57 -11.63 -6.42
C TYR A 291 -10.44 -12.19 -7.27
N VAL A 292 -10.11 -13.46 -7.08
CA VAL A 292 -9.09 -14.18 -7.84
C VAL A 292 -9.72 -15.43 -8.41
N ASN A 293 -9.82 -15.52 -9.73
CA ASN A 293 -10.57 -16.59 -10.39
C ASN A 293 -9.71 -17.33 -11.41
N ASN A 294 -9.78 -18.64 -11.33
CA ASN A 294 -9.27 -19.54 -12.36
C ASN A 294 -10.05 -20.86 -12.30
N ALA A 295 -10.77 -21.17 -13.35
CA ALA A 295 -11.61 -22.36 -13.46
C ALA A 295 -10.83 -23.64 -13.80
N ALA A 296 -9.54 -23.53 -14.13
CA ALA A 296 -8.71 -24.67 -14.49
C ALA A 296 -8.55 -25.66 -13.34
N SER A 297 -8.34 -26.91 -13.69
CA SER A 297 -7.98 -27.96 -12.74
C SER A 297 -6.47 -28.05 -12.60
N PHE A 298 -5.97 -27.95 -11.40
CA PHE A 298 -4.55 -28.07 -11.06
C PHE A 298 -4.31 -29.48 -10.46
N ASN A 299 -3.91 -30.44 -11.27
CA ASN A 299 -3.74 -31.83 -10.85
C ASN A 299 -5.01 -32.41 -10.17
N GLY A 300 -6.18 -32.11 -10.70
CA GLY A 300 -7.46 -32.54 -10.15
C GLY A 300 -7.98 -31.68 -9.00
N GLN A 301 -7.28 -30.63 -8.62
CA GLN A 301 -7.68 -29.70 -7.55
C GLN A 301 -8.21 -28.38 -8.14
N ASP A 302 -9.11 -27.74 -7.45
CA ASP A 302 -9.47 -26.33 -7.75
C ASP A 302 -8.34 -25.38 -7.32
N LEU A 303 -8.42 -24.12 -7.76
CA LEU A 303 -7.40 -23.10 -7.50
C LEU A 303 -7.08 -22.94 -6.00
N LEU A 304 -8.11 -22.86 -5.15
CA LEU A 304 -7.92 -22.67 -3.70
C LEU A 304 -7.20 -23.86 -3.06
N SER A 305 -7.66 -25.06 -3.38
CA SER A 305 -7.08 -26.32 -2.88
C SER A 305 -5.62 -26.44 -3.32
N TYR A 306 -5.34 -26.15 -4.60
CA TYR A 306 -3.99 -26.17 -5.14
C TYR A 306 -3.06 -25.17 -4.47
N LEU A 307 -3.47 -23.91 -4.39
CA LEU A 307 -2.67 -22.86 -3.75
C LEU A 307 -2.44 -23.13 -2.26
N SER A 308 -3.43 -23.70 -1.58
CA SER A 308 -3.34 -23.99 -0.14
C SER A 308 -2.50 -25.23 0.21
N ALA A 309 -2.28 -26.12 -0.75
CA ALA A 309 -1.55 -27.37 -0.53
C ALA A 309 -0.03 -27.14 -0.32
N ASN A 310 0.56 -26.14 -0.99
CA ASN A 310 1.98 -25.82 -0.86
C ASN A 310 2.22 -24.32 -1.05
N LYS A 311 3.06 -23.70 -0.20
CA LYS A 311 3.45 -22.28 -0.29
C LYS A 311 4.09 -21.94 -1.65
N SER A 312 4.77 -22.88 -2.28
CA SER A 312 5.44 -22.69 -3.57
C SER A 312 4.48 -22.72 -4.76
N ASN A 313 3.28 -23.31 -4.59
CA ASN A 313 2.29 -23.38 -5.64
C ASN A 313 1.87 -21.97 -6.07
N ASN A 314 1.81 -21.77 -7.38
CA ASN A 314 1.38 -20.51 -7.94
C ASN A 314 0.56 -20.71 -9.21
N ALA A 315 -0.26 -19.74 -9.52
CA ALA A 315 -1.11 -19.79 -10.71
C ALA A 315 -1.28 -18.39 -11.30
N LYS A 316 -1.58 -18.33 -12.59
CA LYS A 316 -2.20 -17.17 -13.24
C LYS A 316 -3.69 -17.16 -12.91
N ALA A 317 -4.32 -15.99 -12.93
CA ALA A 317 -5.74 -15.87 -12.66
C ALA A 317 -6.30 -14.60 -13.31
N THR A 318 -7.61 -14.57 -13.59
CA THR A 318 -8.33 -13.31 -13.72
C THR A 318 -8.62 -12.75 -12.33
N ALA A 319 -8.83 -11.45 -12.24
CA ALA A 319 -9.15 -10.81 -10.98
C ALA A 319 -10.11 -9.64 -11.19
N ALA A 320 -10.93 -9.38 -10.18
CA ALA A 320 -11.64 -8.13 -10.03
C ALA A 320 -11.32 -7.53 -8.68
N VAL A 321 -11.14 -6.22 -8.65
CA VAL A 321 -11.03 -5.46 -7.41
C VAL A 321 -12.22 -4.50 -7.36
N THR A 322 -13.06 -4.62 -6.33
CA THR A 322 -14.20 -3.73 -6.12
C THR A 322 -13.93 -2.84 -4.93
N GLU A 323 -14.31 -1.58 -5.01
CA GLU A 323 -14.15 -0.60 -3.94
C GLU A 323 -15.52 -0.25 -3.33
N SER A 324 -15.54 0.20 -2.09
CA SER A 324 -16.77 0.52 -1.35
C SER A 324 -17.64 1.59 -2.02
N ASN A 325 -17.05 2.42 -2.87
CA ASN A 325 -17.73 3.43 -3.70
C ASN A 325 -18.39 2.85 -4.96
N GLY A 326 -18.32 1.54 -5.19
CA GLY A 326 -18.85 0.84 -6.35
C GLY A 326 -17.92 0.77 -7.56
N LYS A 327 -16.71 1.34 -7.48
CA LYS A 327 -15.72 1.20 -8.55
C LYS A 327 -15.27 -0.26 -8.68
N ILE A 328 -15.18 -0.72 -9.93
CA ILE A 328 -14.69 -2.05 -10.29
C ILE A 328 -13.46 -1.88 -11.17
N THR A 329 -12.48 -2.74 -10.95
CA THR A 329 -11.31 -2.85 -11.81
C THR A 329 -11.12 -4.34 -12.15
N ASP A 330 -11.54 -4.72 -13.33
CA ASP A 330 -11.24 -6.04 -13.89
C ASP A 330 -9.80 -6.05 -14.39
N THR A 331 -9.07 -7.11 -14.08
CA THR A 331 -7.64 -7.23 -14.34
C THR A 331 -7.22 -8.70 -14.39
N SER A 332 -5.92 -8.94 -14.56
CA SER A 332 -5.34 -10.27 -14.48
C SER A 332 -4.18 -10.31 -13.50
N ILE A 333 -3.92 -11.50 -12.99
CA ILE A 333 -2.82 -11.80 -12.08
C ILE A 333 -1.84 -12.72 -12.81
N LYS A 334 -0.64 -12.21 -13.03
CA LYS A 334 0.48 -13.00 -13.58
C LYS A 334 0.84 -14.14 -12.62
N LYS A 335 0.76 -13.91 -11.30
CA LYS A 335 1.15 -14.88 -10.29
C LYS A 335 0.43 -14.63 -8.96
N VAL A 336 -0.39 -15.58 -8.55
CA VAL A 336 -0.86 -15.70 -7.16
C VAL A 336 -0.09 -16.82 -6.48
N LYS A 337 0.45 -16.56 -5.28
CA LYS A 337 1.32 -17.51 -4.56
C LYS A 337 1.13 -17.36 -3.06
N GLY A 338 1.22 -18.47 -2.32
CA GLY A 338 1.24 -18.44 -0.87
C GLY A 338 2.39 -17.62 -0.29
N ARG A 339 2.16 -16.97 0.87
CA ARG A 339 3.17 -16.21 1.61
C ARG A 339 3.13 -16.47 3.11
N GLY A 340 4.20 -16.06 3.79
CA GLY A 340 4.37 -16.20 5.23
C GLY A 340 5.20 -17.43 5.61
N ASN A 341 5.78 -17.41 6.78
CA ASN A 341 6.50 -18.53 7.37
C ASN A 341 5.61 -19.24 8.40
N THR A 342 5.57 -18.76 9.63
CA THR A 342 4.70 -19.29 10.69
C THR A 342 3.23 -19.18 10.32
N SER A 343 2.81 -18.05 9.75
CA SER A 343 1.42 -17.81 9.32
C SER A 343 0.96 -18.74 8.19
N TRP A 344 1.88 -19.29 7.38
CA TRP A 344 1.52 -20.25 6.34
C TRP A 344 0.99 -21.58 6.91
N ALA A 345 1.45 -22.00 8.09
CA ALA A 345 0.96 -23.20 8.75
C ALA A 345 -0.49 -23.09 9.28
N LYS A 346 -1.03 -21.87 9.31
CA LYS A 346 -2.36 -21.59 9.87
C LYS A 346 -3.49 -21.95 8.89
N SER A 347 -4.71 -22.09 9.40
CA SER A 347 -5.89 -22.47 8.59
C SER A 347 -6.32 -21.38 7.62
N LYS A 348 -6.16 -20.10 7.96
CA LYS A 348 -6.41 -18.96 7.08
C LYS A 348 -5.08 -18.45 6.52
N LYS A 349 -4.86 -18.61 5.23
CA LYS A 349 -3.56 -18.40 4.58
C LYS A 349 -3.48 -17.01 3.92
N SER A 350 -2.28 -16.45 3.90
CA SER A 350 -1.97 -15.21 3.20
C SER A 350 -1.37 -15.48 1.82
N PHE A 351 -1.55 -14.55 0.87
CA PHE A 351 -1.04 -14.69 -0.50
C PHE A 351 -0.33 -13.43 -0.99
N ASN A 352 0.58 -13.59 -1.93
CA ASN A 352 1.11 -12.52 -2.76
C ASN A 352 0.38 -12.52 -4.09
N LEU A 353 0.01 -11.32 -4.55
CA LEU A 353 -0.69 -11.06 -5.81
C LEU A 353 0.23 -10.22 -6.70
N ASN A 354 0.63 -10.76 -7.84
CA ASN A 354 1.40 -10.02 -8.84
C ASN A 354 0.50 -9.77 -10.05
N PHE A 355 -0.04 -8.56 -10.14
CA PHE A 355 -0.93 -8.14 -11.22
C PHE A 355 -0.15 -7.88 -12.51
N ASP A 356 -0.76 -8.08 -13.65
CA ASP A 356 -0.16 -7.77 -14.95
C ASP A 356 0.01 -6.26 -15.13
N SER A 357 -0.94 -5.48 -14.64
CA SER A 357 -0.90 -4.01 -14.65
C SER A 357 -0.88 -3.43 -13.24
N ALA A 358 -0.26 -2.28 -13.07
CA ALA A 358 -0.28 -1.57 -11.79
C ALA A 358 -1.68 -1.03 -11.48
N LEU A 359 -2.16 -1.29 -10.28
CA LEU A 359 -3.47 -0.89 -9.79
C LEU A 359 -3.35 0.13 -8.66
N SER A 360 -4.29 1.08 -8.61
CA SER A 360 -4.60 1.88 -7.45
C SER A 360 -5.88 1.32 -6.84
N VAL A 361 -5.84 0.92 -5.58
CA VAL A 361 -6.98 0.33 -4.87
C VAL A 361 -7.35 1.20 -3.70
N ALA A 362 -8.58 1.67 -3.64
CA ALA A 362 -9.11 2.49 -2.54
C ALA A 362 -8.15 3.64 -2.14
N GLY A 363 -7.63 4.36 -3.15
CA GLY A 363 -6.73 5.50 -2.97
C GLY A 363 -5.26 5.18 -2.70
N MET A 364 -4.84 3.92 -2.59
CA MET A 364 -3.42 3.57 -2.51
C MET A 364 -2.68 3.94 -3.79
N GLU A 365 -1.40 4.26 -3.69
CA GLU A 365 -0.55 4.46 -4.88
C GLU A 365 -0.49 3.21 -5.75
N LYS A 366 -0.32 3.41 -7.07
CA LYS A 366 -0.28 2.30 -8.03
C LYS A 366 0.90 1.37 -7.77
N THR A 367 0.60 0.08 -7.65
CA THR A 367 1.61 -0.98 -7.63
C THR A 367 1.13 -2.21 -8.40
N LYS A 368 2.07 -3.01 -8.91
CA LYS A 368 1.76 -4.33 -9.48
C LYS A 368 1.72 -5.42 -8.42
N LYS A 369 2.39 -5.22 -7.29
CA LYS A 369 2.62 -6.27 -6.31
C LYS A 369 1.96 -5.93 -4.98
N TYR A 370 1.01 -6.76 -4.60
CA TYR A 370 0.30 -6.68 -3.34
C TYR A 370 0.52 -7.96 -2.52
N SER A 371 0.45 -7.82 -1.20
CA SER A 371 0.27 -8.93 -0.27
C SER A 371 -1.13 -8.84 0.32
N ILE A 372 -1.89 -9.93 0.26
CA ILE A 372 -3.17 -10.03 0.95
C ILE A 372 -2.97 -10.85 2.23
N VAL A 373 -2.94 -10.14 3.36
CA VAL A 373 -2.52 -10.64 4.67
C VAL A 373 -3.74 -11.10 5.46
N ALA A 374 -3.70 -12.32 5.96
CA ALA A 374 -4.84 -12.95 6.62
C ALA A 374 -5.14 -12.40 8.02
N ASN A 375 -4.19 -11.73 8.66
CA ASN A 375 -4.26 -11.29 10.07
C ASN A 375 -4.77 -12.41 11.02
N TYR A 376 -4.32 -13.66 10.77
CA TYR A 376 -4.81 -14.82 11.50
C TYR A 376 -4.51 -14.76 13.01
N GLN A 377 -3.35 -14.21 13.36
CA GLN A 377 -2.89 -14.10 14.73
C GLN A 377 -3.31 -12.79 15.41
N ASP A 378 -4.06 -11.94 14.72
CA ASP A 378 -4.56 -10.66 15.21
C ASP A 378 -6.09 -10.62 15.18
N ASP A 379 -6.72 -10.98 16.28
CA ASP A 379 -8.19 -10.95 16.39
C ASP A 379 -8.80 -9.54 16.33
N SER A 380 -7.98 -8.47 16.46
CA SER A 380 -8.43 -7.10 16.18
C SER A 380 -8.43 -6.78 14.68
N LEU A 381 -7.79 -7.60 13.84
CA LEU A 381 -7.57 -7.42 12.39
C LEU A 381 -6.92 -6.07 12.02
N SER A 382 -6.37 -5.33 13.00
CA SER A 382 -6.07 -3.90 12.82
C SER A 382 -4.67 -3.48 13.25
N ARG A 383 -3.88 -4.33 13.92
CA ARG A 383 -2.55 -3.96 14.42
C ARG A 383 -1.60 -3.54 13.31
N ASN A 384 -1.51 -4.32 12.25
CA ASN A 384 -0.71 -3.96 11.08
C ASN A 384 -1.19 -2.64 10.47
N ARG A 385 -2.53 -2.44 10.31
CA ARG A 385 -3.09 -1.22 9.74
C ARG A 385 -2.69 0.02 10.54
N PHE A 386 -2.91 0.02 11.84
CA PHE A 386 -2.56 1.16 12.69
C PHE A 386 -1.07 1.49 12.67
N LEU A 387 -0.20 0.48 12.68
CA LEU A 387 1.23 0.70 12.75
C LEU A 387 1.85 1.08 11.40
N TYR A 388 1.25 0.66 10.27
CA TYR A 388 1.62 1.18 8.96
C TYR A 388 1.21 2.64 8.84
N ASP A 389 -0.03 2.98 9.16
CA ASP A 389 -0.50 4.36 9.12
C ASP A 389 0.28 5.27 10.10
N LEU A 390 0.67 4.76 11.28
CA LEU A 390 1.57 5.47 12.19
C LEU A 390 2.96 5.68 11.56
N GLY A 391 3.52 4.66 10.90
CA GLY A 391 4.78 4.76 10.18
C GLY A 391 4.76 5.86 9.12
N ASP A 392 3.66 5.98 8.37
CA ASP A 392 3.46 7.06 7.40
C ASP A 392 3.38 8.43 8.07
N GLN A 393 2.57 8.56 9.12
CA GLN A 393 2.40 9.82 9.83
C GLN A 393 3.71 10.34 10.44
N VAL A 394 4.57 9.45 10.94
CA VAL A 394 5.86 9.86 11.49
C VAL A 394 6.97 9.93 10.43
N GLY A 395 6.68 9.66 9.17
CA GLY A 395 7.60 9.82 8.04
C GLY A 395 8.67 8.73 7.92
N ILE A 396 8.34 7.46 8.17
CA ILE A 396 9.21 6.33 7.82
C ILE A 396 9.16 6.13 6.30
N PRO A 397 10.30 6.13 5.59
CA PRO A 397 10.31 6.02 4.13
C PRO A 397 9.76 4.68 3.61
N TYR A 398 9.17 4.71 2.41
CA TYR A 398 8.66 3.51 1.69
C TYR A 398 7.72 2.64 2.51
N ASN A 399 6.97 3.25 3.42
CA ASN A 399 6.05 2.51 4.25
C ASN A 399 4.94 1.88 3.40
N SER A 400 4.49 0.68 3.77
CA SER A 400 3.47 -0.06 3.02
C SER A 400 2.08 0.52 3.32
N ASP A 401 1.44 1.11 2.33
CA ASP A 401 0.03 1.47 2.46
C ASP A 401 -0.86 0.21 2.41
N SER A 402 -2.02 0.25 3.07
CA SER A 402 -2.89 -0.91 3.18
C SER A 402 -4.38 -0.55 3.31
N ARG A 403 -5.26 -1.52 2.99
CA ARG A 403 -6.71 -1.39 3.10
C ARG A 403 -7.33 -2.65 3.68
N TYR A 404 -8.41 -2.50 4.43
CA TYR A 404 -9.24 -3.65 4.80
C TYR A 404 -9.92 -4.20 3.54
N ALA A 405 -9.82 -5.50 3.33
CA ALA A 405 -10.27 -6.16 2.12
C ALA A 405 -11.00 -7.47 2.41
N ASP A 406 -12.09 -7.70 1.74
CA ASP A 406 -12.69 -9.03 1.67
C ASP A 406 -12.04 -9.84 0.55
N PHE A 407 -11.72 -11.11 0.79
CA PHE A 407 -11.00 -11.91 -0.18
C PHE A 407 -11.81 -13.10 -0.67
N TYR A 408 -11.82 -13.29 -1.99
CA TYR A 408 -12.56 -14.36 -2.67
C TYR A 408 -11.66 -15.11 -3.65
N ILE A 409 -11.76 -16.42 -3.67
CA ILE A 409 -11.18 -17.28 -4.71
C ILE A 409 -12.28 -18.13 -5.35
N ASN A 410 -12.45 -18.03 -6.67
CA ASN A 410 -13.53 -18.70 -7.41
C ASN A 410 -14.91 -18.48 -6.77
N GLY A 411 -15.18 -17.26 -6.34
CA GLY A 411 -16.43 -16.87 -5.71
C GLY A 411 -16.60 -17.29 -4.24
N VAL A 412 -15.68 -18.06 -3.69
CA VAL A 412 -15.71 -18.49 -2.29
C VAL A 412 -15.06 -17.42 -1.41
N TYR A 413 -15.80 -16.95 -0.41
CA TYR A 413 -15.31 -16.00 0.58
C TYR A 413 -14.28 -16.64 1.51
N LEU A 414 -13.11 -16.06 1.62
CA LEU A 414 -12.03 -16.58 2.46
C LEU A 414 -11.92 -15.85 3.81
N GLY A 415 -12.53 -14.71 3.95
CA GLY A 415 -12.51 -13.90 5.18
C GLY A 415 -12.17 -12.43 4.94
N SER A 416 -12.07 -11.70 6.04
CA SER A 416 -11.53 -10.34 6.09
C SER A 416 -10.00 -10.40 6.09
N TYR A 417 -9.37 -9.65 5.20
CA TYR A 417 -7.93 -9.57 4.99
C TYR A 417 -7.47 -8.12 5.03
N GLN A 418 -6.17 -7.94 5.00
CA GLN A 418 -5.55 -6.64 4.76
C GLN A 418 -4.79 -6.70 3.43
N LEU A 419 -5.16 -5.86 2.48
CA LEU A 419 -4.46 -5.69 1.21
C LEU A 419 -3.36 -4.66 1.40
N CYS A 420 -2.10 -5.09 1.33
CA CYS A 420 -0.93 -4.25 1.55
C CYS A 420 -0.11 -4.13 0.27
N GLN A 421 0.46 -2.97 0.01
CA GLN A 421 1.51 -2.86 -1.00
C GLN A 421 2.69 -3.73 -0.58
N LYS A 422 3.18 -4.60 -1.47
CA LYS A 422 4.32 -5.45 -1.17
C LYS A 422 5.60 -4.64 -1.19
N ILE A 423 6.49 -4.85 -0.23
CA ILE A 423 7.85 -4.29 -0.24
C ILE A 423 8.58 -4.90 -1.43
N GLU A 424 8.80 -4.10 -2.46
CA GLU A 424 9.39 -4.51 -3.72
C GLU A 424 9.97 -3.29 -4.43
N VAL A 425 11.08 -3.50 -5.15
CA VAL A 425 11.77 -2.47 -5.94
C VAL A 425 11.27 -2.48 -7.39
N GLY A 426 11.28 -1.34 -8.06
CA GLY A 426 10.98 -1.18 -9.48
C GLY A 426 9.89 -0.15 -9.80
N SER A 427 9.84 0.33 -11.03
CA SER A 427 9.08 1.49 -11.50
C SER A 427 7.56 1.48 -11.25
N ASN A 428 6.98 0.36 -10.88
CA ASN A 428 5.55 0.23 -10.56
C ASN A 428 5.36 -0.57 -9.27
N ASN A 429 6.27 -0.41 -8.33
CA ASN A 429 6.26 -1.05 -7.04
C ASN A 429 6.41 -0.01 -5.91
N LEU A 430 6.34 -0.42 -4.67
CA LEU A 430 6.40 0.46 -3.50
C LEU A 430 7.69 1.30 -3.48
N ILE A 431 8.84 0.69 -3.81
CA ILE A 431 10.13 1.38 -3.91
C ILE A 431 10.39 1.66 -5.39
N SER A 432 9.82 2.75 -5.89
CA SER A 432 9.79 3.07 -7.32
C SER A 432 10.98 3.91 -7.82
N ASP A 433 11.79 4.43 -6.91
CA ASP A 433 12.99 5.24 -7.20
C ASP A 433 14.27 4.40 -7.34
N MET A 434 14.13 3.06 -7.37
CA MET A 434 15.19 2.08 -7.63
C MET A 434 14.70 1.08 -8.68
N THR A 435 15.60 0.53 -9.47
CA THR A 435 15.30 -0.51 -10.47
C THR A 435 15.64 -1.92 -9.97
N GLY A 436 16.61 -2.03 -9.06
CA GLY A 436 17.20 -3.30 -8.62
C GLY A 436 18.34 -3.78 -9.51
N GLU A 437 18.67 -3.06 -10.58
CA GLU A 437 19.75 -3.38 -11.52
C GLU A 437 20.97 -2.47 -11.37
N GLU A 438 20.91 -1.49 -10.47
CA GLU A 438 22.00 -0.50 -10.25
C GLU A 438 23.29 -1.10 -9.69
N TYR A 439 23.30 -2.38 -9.32
CA TYR A 439 24.51 -3.12 -8.87
C TYR A 439 25.49 -3.43 -10.00
N ILE A 440 25.09 -3.20 -11.27
CA ILE A 440 25.89 -3.48 -12.45
C ILE A 440 25.68 -2.37 -13.50
N ASN A 441 26.76 -1.90 -14.11
CA ASN A 441 26.71 -0.90 -15.19
C ASN A 441 26.38 -1.57 -16.53
N GLU A 442 25.94 -0.80 -17.53
CA GLU A 442 25.67 -1.29 -18.89
C GLU A 442 26.87 -1.99 -19.55
N ASP A 443 28.10 -1.57 -19.24
CA ASP A 443 29.32 -2.20 -19.72
C ASP A 443 29.66 -3.49 -18.94
N GLY A 444 28.85 -3.83 -17.93
CA GLY A 444 29.00 -5.00 -17.07
C GLY A 444 30.05 -4.87 -15.99
N THR A 445 30.55 -3.66 -15.72
CA THR A 445 31.34 -3.39 -14.52
C THR A 445 30.41 -3.16 -13.31
N THR A 446 30.94 -3.23 -12.12
CA THR A 446 30.17 -2.95 -10.89
C THR A 446 30.47 -1.52 -10.42
N PRO A 447 29.46 -0.70 -10.14
CA PRO A 447 29.66 0.62 -9.56
C PRO A 447 30.25 0.53 -8.13
N THR A 448 30.91 1.58 -7.69
CA THR A 448 31.51 1.65 -6.33
C THR A 448 30.46 1.77 -5.23
N ASP A 449 29.32 2.37 -5.55
CA ASP A 449 28.18 2.54 -4.66
C ASP A 449 26.87 2.35 -5.45
N PHE A 450 25.91 1.64 -4.89
CA PHE A 450 24.59 1.41 -5.50
C PHE A 450 23.49 1.26 -4.43
N PRO A 451 22.20 1.49 -4.77
CA PRO A 451 21.10 1.30 -3.84
C PRO A 451 20.81 -0.19 -3.64
N PHE A 452 20.33 -0.55 -2.45
CA PHE A 452 19.88 -1.91 -2.15
C PHE A 452 18.82 -1.92 -1.06
N VAL A 453 18.07 -3.01 -0.97
CA VAL A 453 17.13 -3.29 0.11
C VAL A 453 17.50 -4.61 0.76
N ILE A 454 17.62 -4.62 2.07
CA ILE A 454 17.88 -5.82 2.86
C ILE A 454 16.92 -5.91 4.05
N LYS A 455 16.80 -7.09 4.61
CA LYS A 455 16.13 -7.30 5.89
C LYS A 455 16.92 -8.23 6.81
N ILE A 456 16.82 -8.01 8.10
CA ILE A 456 17.13 -9.04 9.10
C ILE A 456 15.94 -9.98 9.12
N ASP A 457 16.18 -11.30 8.92
CA ASP A 457 15.12 -12.29 8.94
C ASP A 457 15.61 -13.63 9.48
N GLY A 458 14.95 -14.15 10.51
CA GLY A 458 15.29 -15.46 11.09
C GLY A 458 15.16 -16.63 10.12
N ALA A 459 14.37 -16.45 9.04
CA ALA A 459 14.14 -17.43 7.97
C ALA A 459 14.61 -16.88 6.61
N ALA A 460 15.79 -16.24 6.59
CA ALA A 460 16.36 -15.67 5.36
C ALA A 460 16.53 -16.73 4.27
N GLU A 461 16.08 -16.43 3.05
CA GLU A 461 16.10 -17.30 1.88
C GLU A 461 16.78 -16.57 0.69
N GLY A 462 17.15 -17.33 -0.36
CA GLY A 462 17.67 -16.78 -1.61
C GLY A 462 19.04 -16.11 -1.48
N PHE A 463 19.17 -14.85 -1.88
CA PHE A 463 20.38 -14.07 -1.69
C PHE A 463 20.49 -13.67 -0.21
N ALA A 464 21.13 -14.53 0.59
CA ALA A 464 21.23 -14.36 2.03
C ALA A 464 22.66 -14.62 2.54
N PHE A 465 23.00 -14.01 3.68
CA PHE A 465 24.27 -14.21 4.36
C PHE A 465 24.17 -13.93 5.86
N ASN A 466 25.12 -14.46 6.62
CA ASN A 466 25.25 -14.20 8.04
C ASN A 466 26.41 -13.25 8.31
N THR A 467 26.18 -12.22 9.09
CA THR A 467 27.22 -11.32 9.58
C THR A 467 26.78 -10.61 10.86
N CYS A 468 27.70 -10.23 11.71
CA CYS A 468 27.40 -9.55 12.98
C CYS A 468 26.33 -10.26 13.84
N ASP A 469 26.33 -11.59 13.82
CA ASP A 469 25.32 -12.45 14.46
C ASP A 469 23.87 -12.18 13.96
N GLN A 470 23.70 -11.65 12.74
CA GLN A 470 22.43 -11.42 12.09
C GLN A 470 22.31 -12.25 10.82
N ASN A 471 21.11 -12.75 10.54
CA ASN A 471 20.74 -13.36 9.26
C ASN A 471 20.18 -12.25 8.35
N ILE A 472 20.85 -12.01 7.24
CA ILE A 472 20.50 -10.95 6.29
C ILE A 472 19.98 -11.57 5.01
N GLU A 473 18.82 -11.16 4.56
CA GLU A 473 18.29 -11.45 3.24
C GLU A 473 18.34 -10.17 2.40
N VAL A 474 18.87 -10.28 1.18
CA VAL A 474 18.87 -9.20 0.21
C VAL A 474 17.56 -9.27 -0.58
N VAL A 475 16.75 -8.25 -0.44
CA VAL A 475 15.46 -8.12 -1.14
C VAL A 475 15.66 -7.53 -2.54
N SER A 476 16.65 -6.63 -2.67
CA SER A 476 17.09 -6.05 -3.95
C SER A 476 18.57 -5.71 -3.88
N PRO A 477 19.35 -6.05 -4.90
CA PRO A 477 18.98 -6.74 -6.14
C PRO A 477 18.55 -8.21 -5.92
N ASP A 478 17.53 -8.66 -6.67
CA ASP A 478 17.05 -10.06 -6.64
C ASP A 478 17.89 -10.88 -7.63
N ILE A 479 19.07 -11.32 -7.18
CA ILE A 479 20.07 -12.03 -7.97
C ILE A 479 20.55 -13.30 -7.27
N THR A 480 21.09 -14.20 -8.05
CA THR A 480 21.65 -15.49 -7.60
C THR A 480 23.17 -15.54 -7.77
N SER A 481 23.81 -16.55 -7.22
CA SER A 481 25.27 -16.74 -7.36
C SER A 481 25.76 -16.95 -8.80
N SER A 482 24.86 -17.24 -9.73
CA SER A 482 25.16 -17.36 -11.16
C SER A 482 25.15 -16.03 -11.90
N ASP A 483 24.55 -14.98 -11.32
CA ASP A 483 24.41 -13.71 -11.99
C ASP A 483 25.70 -12.91 -12.01
N LYS A 484 25.94 -12.21 -13.13
CA LYS A 484 27.10 -11.34 -13.28
C LYS A 484 27.03 -10.22 -12.23
N GLY A 485 28.15 -9.98 -11.55
CA GLY A 485 28.24 -8.96 -10.50
C GLY A 485 27.84 -9.44 -9.10
N TYR A 486 27.29 -10.65 -8.95
CA TYR A 486 26.87 -11.19 -7.66
C TYR A 486 27.92 -11.05 -6.56
N SER A 487 29.17 -11.51 -6.81
CA SER A 487 30.24 -11.47 -5.81
C SER A 487 30.55 -10.05 -5.34
N ASN A 488 30.51 -9.09 -6.24
CA ASN A 488 30.75 -7.69 -5.92
C ASN A 488 29.57 -7.11 -5.13
N ALA A 489 28.34 -7.40 -5.56
CA ALA A 489 27.13 -7.00 -4.84
C ALA A 489 27.12 -7.59 -3.43
N TYR A 490 27.42 -8.88 -3.29
CA TYR A 490 27.53 -9.55 -2.01
C TYR A 490 28.55 -8.85 -1.07
N ASN A 491 29.76 -8.63 -1.55
CA ASN A 491 30.83 -8.01 -0.75
C ASN A 491 30.48 -6.58 -0.36
N TYR A 492 29.90 -5.80 -1.29
CA TYR A 492 29.50 -4.42 -1.05
C TYR A 492 28.37 -4.33 -0.01
N ILE A 493 27.29 -5.08 -0.20
CA ILE A 493 26.12 -5.06 0.71
C ILE A 493 26.54 -5.52 2.10
N LYS A 494 27.32 -6.60 2.19
CA LYS A 494 27.85 -7.10 3.46
C LYS A 494 28.71 -6.06 4.17
N ALA A 495 29.65 -5.45 3.47
CA ALA A 495 30.52 -4.41 4.05
C ALA A 495 29.74 -3.18 4.52
N LYS A 496 28.71 -2.75 3.77
CA LYS A 496 27.84 -1.65 4.16
C LYS A 496 27.03 -1.98 5.41
N PHE A 497 26.49 -3.19 5.51
CA PHE A 497 25.77 -3.64 6.70
C PHE A 497 26.70 -3.69 7.92
N GLU A 498 27.89 -4.29 7.78
CA GLU A 498 28.87 -4.36 8.86
C GLU A 498 29.33 -2.97 9.33
N LYS A 499 29.53 -2.04 8.40
CA LYS A 499 29.86 -0.66 8.73
C LYS A 499 28.71 0.01 9.51
N MET A 500 27.47 -0.14 9.06
CA MET A 500 26.28 0.37 9.75
C MET A 500 26.15 -0.22 11.16
N TYR A 501 26.22 -1.54 11.27
CA TYR A 501 26.11 -2.25 12.55
C TYR A 501 27.16 -1.76 13.56
N ASN A 502 28.41 -1.66 13.12
CA ASN A 502 29.51 -1.20 13.97
C ASN A 502 29.40 0.29 14.31
N ALA A 503 28.95 1.14 13.40
CA ALA A 503 28.73 2.55 13.67
C ALA A 503 27.65 2.77 14.73
N VAL A 504 26.54 2.03 14.65
CA VAL A 504 25.46 2.07 15.64
C VAL A 504 25.93 1.51 16.98
N LYS A 505 26.58 0.34 16.99
CA LYS A 505 27.04 -0.34 18.20
C LYS A 505 28.05 0.46 19.00
N ASN A 506 29.00 1.09 18.32
CA ASN A 506 30.14 1.75 18.96
C ASN A 506 29.98 3.29 19.02
N ASN A 507 28.85 3.83 18.56
CA ASN A 507 28.57 5.26 18.46
C ASN A 507 29.74 6.02 17.76
N HIS A 508 30.12 5.57 16.58
CA HIS A 508 31.21 6.17 15.82
C HIS A 508 30.91 7.63 15.45
N ALA A 509 31.96 8.45 15.36
CA ALA A 509 31.84 9.87 15.00
C ALA A 509 31.24 10.10 13.59
N ASP A 510 31.37 9.12 12.68
CA ASP A 510 30.80 9.15 11.33
C ASP A 510 29.40 8.55 11.25
N LEU A 511 28.71 8.30 12.36
CA LEU A 511 27.39 7.67 12.41
C LEU A 511 26.42 8.33 11.42
N ALA A 512 26.30 9.66 11.45
CA ALA A 512 25.42 10.42 10.59
C ALA A 512 25.83 10.40 9.10
N ASP A 513 27.05 9.97 8.79
CA ASP A 513 27.53 9.75 7.43
C ASP A 513 27.14 8.37 6.89
N VAL A 514 26.89 7.41 7.77
CA VAL A 514 26.59 6.02 7.44
C VAL A 514 25.09 5.75 7.41
N ILE A 515 24.35 6.35 8.35
CA ILE A 515 22.90 6.13 8.51
C ILE A 515 22.13 7.44 8.43
N ASP A 516 20.84 7.32 8.15
CA ASP A 516 19.87 8.37 8.44
C ASP A 516 19.38 8.23 9.89
N VAL A 517 19.86 9.12 10.76
CA VAL A 517 19.62 9.03 12.22
C VAL A 517 18.12 9.12 12.54
N ASP A 518 17.36 9.93 11.78
CA ASP A 518 15.93 10.12 12.01
C ASP A 518 15.15 8.84 11.72
N SER A 519 15.44 8.15 10.65
CA SER A 519 14.78 6.87 10.31
C SER A 519 15.09 5.78 11.35
N PHE A 520 16.33 5.72 11.83
CA PHE A 520 16.70 4.78 12.90
C PHE A 520 16.01 5.10 14.22
N ALA A 521 15.91 6.38 14.58
CA ALA A 521 15.20 6.82 15.77
C ALA A 521 13.70 6.52 15.68
N ARG A 522 13.06 6.78 14.53
CA ARG A 522 11.65 6.46 14.29
C ARG A 522 11.39 4.96 14.32
N MET A 523 12.25 4.17 13.69
CA MET A 523 12.11 2.70 13.68
C MET A 523 12.27 2.13 15.09
N TYR A 524 13.22 2.63 15.90
CA TYR A 524 13.33 2.27 17.30
C TYR A 524 12.07 2.64 18.09
N LEU A 525 11.60 3.89 17.95
CA LEU A 525 10.40 4.37 18.64
C LEU A 525 9.18 3.54 18.30
N LEU A 526 8.96 3.23 17.02
CA LEU A 526 7.82 2.43 16.59
C LEU A 526 7.84 1.04 17.22
N ASN A 527 9.00 0.36 17.20
CA ASN A 527 9.13 -0.97 17.77
C ASN A 527 9.08 -0.98 19.30
N GLU A 528 9.62 0.03 19.98
CA GLU A 528 9.47 0.21 21.42
C GLU A 528 8.02 0.51 21.81
N TYR A 529 7.36 1.40 21.06
CA TYR A 529 5.96 1.77 21.28
C TYR A 529 5.03 0.57 21.15
N CYS A 530 5.13 -0.17 20.10
CA CYS A 530 4.21 -1.29 19.88
C CYS A 530 4.64 -2.59 20.58
N LYS A 531 5.83 -2.63 21.16
CA LYS A 531 6.45 -3.83 21.73
C LYS A 531 6.43 -5.00 20.75
N ASN A 532 6.89 -4.77 19.53
CA ASN A 532 6.91 -5.77 18.48
C ASN A 532 7.78 -6.97 18.87
N TRP A 533 7.18 -8.17 18.88
CA TRP A 533 7.89 -9.41 19.19
C TRP A 533 9.11 -9.63 18.29
N ASP A 534 8.96 -9.38 17.00
CA ASP A 534 9.98 -9.64 15.97
C ASP A 534 11.00 -8.49 15.78
N ALA A 535 10.93 -7.44 16.63
CA ALA A 535 11.81 -6.28 16.53
C ALA A 535 13.30 -6.67 16.46
N GLY A 536 13.96 -6.39 15.35
CA GLY A 536 15.35 -6.72 15.08
C GLY A 536 15.67 -8.21 14.99
N ILE A 537 14.65 -9.08 14.80
CA ILE A 537 14.79 -10.54 14.65
C ILE A 537 14.32 -10.99 13.28
N SER A 538 13.16 -10.52 12.84
CA SER A 538 12.54 -10.89 11.57
C SER A 538 11.81 -9.71 10.97
N SER A 539 11.65 -9.72 9.64
CA SER A 539 10.93 -8.68 8.90
C SER A 539 11.42 -7.24 9.20
N PHE A 540 12.71 -7.08 9.50
CA PHE A 540 13.31 -5.80 9.89
C PHE A 540 14.16 -5.24 8.75
N TYR A 541 13.64 -4.23 8.05
CA TYR A 541 14.16 -3.76 6.77
C TYR A 541 15.12 -2.59 6.87
N PHE A 542 16.05 -2.52 5.90
CA PHE A 542 16.94 -1.40 5.66
C PHE A 542 17.03 -1.09 4.17
N VAL A 543 17.11 0.18 3.83
CA VAL A 543 17.28 0.68 2.48
C VAL A 543 18.53 1.52 2.38
N ASN A 544 19.47 1.16 1.50
CA ASN A 544 20.60 2.00 1.15
C ASN A 544 20.20 2.91 -0.02
N LYS A 545 20.14 4.20 0.21
CA LYS A 545 19.76 5.17 -0.84
C LYS A 545 20.53 6.48 -0.67
N LYS A 546 20.50 7.31 -1.71
CA LYS A 546 21.08 8.65 -1.66
C LYS A 546 20.22 9.57 -0.79
N ASP A 547 20.87 10.35 0.07
CA ASP A 547 20.26 11.49 0.75
C ASP A 547 20.10 12.69 -0.19
N ALA A 548 19.56 13.80 0.30
CA ALA A 548 19.38 15.02 -0.47
C ALA A 548 20.69 15.63 -1.01
N ASN A 549 21.84 15.23 -0.46
CA ASN A 549 23.17 15.66 -0.92
C ASN A 549 23.82 14.67 -1.89
N GLY A 550 23.09 13.63 -2.32
CA GLY A 550 23.58 12.60 -3.23
C GLY A 550 24.46 11.53 -2.58
N LYS A 551 24.60 11.52 -1.24
CA LYS A 551 25.41 10.56 -0.49
C LYS A 551 24.60 9.35 -0.09
N TYR A 552 25.09 8.14 -0.35
CA TYR A 552 24.43 6.91 0.10
C TYR A 552 24.48 6.78 1.63
N LYS A 553 23.29 6.60 2.21
CA LYS A 553 23.07 6.29 3.63
C LYS A 553 22.11 5.12 3.76
N ILE A 554 22.22 4.41 4.87
CA ILE A 554 21.25 3.37 5.21
C ILE A 554 20.12 3.97 6.04
N TYR A 555 18.88 3.72 5.61
CA TYR A 555 17.64 4.08 6.28
C TYR A 555 17.05 2.83 6.93
N ALA A 556 16.58 2.93 8.17
CA ALA A 556 15.79 1.88 8.80
C ALA A 556 14.33 2.03 8.32
N ALA A 557 13.97 1.29 7.31
CA ALA A 557 12.70 1.37 6.57
C ALA A 557 12.60 0.20 5.57
N PRO A 558 11.39 -0.14 5.08
CA PRO A 558 10.07 0.22 5.59
C PRO A 558 9.63 -0.59 6.82
N THR A 559 8.41 -0.29 7.31
CA THR A 559 7.75 -1.09 8.36
C THR A 559 7.09 -2.34 7.78
N TRP A 560 7.09 -3.44 8.53
CA TRP A 560 6.41 -4.68 8.15
C TRP A 560 6.19 -5.59 9.35
N ASP A 561 5.04 -6.32 9.37
CA ASP A 561 4.77 -7.49 10.22
C ASP A 561 4.60 -7.16 11.73
N TYR A 562 3.52 -6.48 12.06
CA TYR A 562 3.21 -6.02 13.41
C TYR A 562 2.01 -6.72 14.05
N ASP A 563 1.57 -7.88 13.56
CA ASP A 563 0.46 -8.62 14.16
C ASP A 563 0.78 -9.10 15.60
N ASN A 564 2.06 -9.38 15.90
CA ASN A 564 2.56 -9.73 17.24
C ASN A 564 3.02 -8.49 18.03
N SER A 565 2.15 -7.51 18.18
CA SER A 565 2.45 -6.22 18.83
C SER A 565 1.23 -5.67 19.57
N LEU A 566 1.32 -4.46 20.14
CA LEU A 566 0.23 -3.78 20.85
C LEU A 566 -0.51 -4.71 21.83
N GLY A 567 0.26 -5.39 22.68
CA GLY A 567 -0.26 -6.32 23.67
C GLY A 567 -0.65 -7.72 23.16
N ASN A 568 -0.43 -8.02 21.87
CA ASN A 568 -0.76 -9.31 21.25
C ASN A 568 0.44 -10.28 21.14
N ALA A 569 1.53 -10.01 21.82
CA ALA A 569 2.66 -10.92 21.79
C ALA A 569 2.55 -11.95 22.92
N VAL A 570 2.84 -13.20 22.60
CA VAL A 570 2.97 -14.29 23.58
C VAL A 570 4.42 -14.39 23.98
N GLY A 571 4.70 -14.20 25.23
CA GLY A 571 6.04 -14.38 25.76
C GLY A 571 6.05 -15.24 26.99
N SER A 572 7.07 -16.08 27.10
CA SER A 572 7.42 -16.82 28.32
C SER A 572 8.03 -15.90 29.40
N ASP A 573 7.97 -14.59 29.23
CA ASP A 573 8.68 -13.57 29.99
C ASP A 573 7.88 -12.96 31.15
N GLY A 574 6.83 -13.65 31.58
CA GLY A 574 6.00 -13.20 32.72
C GLY A 574 5.09 -12.02 32.42
N GLY A 575 4.79 -11.77 31.14
CA GLY A 575 3.78 -10.77 30.74
C GLY A 575 4.36 -9.37 30.43
N THR A 576 5.67 -9.24 30.22
CA THR A 576 6.30 -7.94 29.85
C THR A 576 5.78 -7.41 28.52
N TYR A 577 5.48 -8.31 27.56
CA TYR A 577 4.96 -7.94 26.23
C TYR A 577 3.51 -7.47 26.27
N THR A 578 2.72 -8.02 27.18
CA THR A 578 1.28 -7.78 27.24
C THR A 578 0.93 -6.50 28.02
N LYS A 579 1.85 -6.03 28.88
CA LYS A 579 1.64 -4.81 29.65
C LYS A 579 2.11 -3.58 28.88
N PRO A 580 1.37 -2.46 28.93
CA PRO A 580 1.82 -1.22 28.31
C PRO A 580 3.01 -0.57 29.03
N GLU A 581 3.29 -0.94 30.28
CA GLU A 581 4.45 -0.45 31.04
C GLU A 581 5.74 -1.18 30.71
N GLY A 582 6.86 -0.58 31.09
CA GLY A 582 8.20 -1.15 30.98
C GLY A 582 8.86 -0.94 29.63
N SER A 583 10.19 -0.77 29.66
CA SER A 583 10.99 -0.76 28.45
C SER A 583 11.06 -2.17 27.87
N TYR A 584 10.91 -2.28 26.57
CA TYR A 584 10.82 -3.56 25.89
C TYR A 584 12.08 -3.92 25.11
N ILE A 585 12.55 -3.01 24.25
CA ILE A 585 13.71 -3.26 23.39
C ILE A 585 14.96 -3.58 24.19
N SER A 586 15.14 -2.97 25.36
CA SER A 586 16.27 -3.24 26.25
C SER A 586 16.39 -4.71 26.68
N THR A 587 15.32 -5.50 26.60
CA THR A 587 15.28 -6.91 26.99
C THR A 587 15.66 -7.87 25.87
N LYS A 588 15.83 -7.40 24.63
CA LYS A 588 16.07 -8.23 23.44
C LYS A 588 17.50 -8.76 23.31
N GLY A 589 18.42 -8.32 24.17
CA GLY A 589 19.81 -8.75 24.16
C GLY A 589 20.75 -7.87 23.32
N ASP A 590 22.02 -7.89 23.67
CA ASP A 590 23.02 -6.92 23.26
C ASP A 590 23.44 -6.98 21.77
N ARG A 591 23.01 -8.00 21.05
CA ARG A 591 23.32 -8.17 19.62
C ARG A 591 22.16 -7.79 18.74
N ASN A 592 20.97 -7.64 19.30
CA ASN A 592 19.77 -7.24 18.56
C ASN A 592 19.89 -5.81 18.05
N MET A 593 19.58 -5.57 16.79
CA MET A 593 19.77 -4.27 16.15
C MET A 593 18.96 -3.15 16.82
N CYS A 594 17.71 -3.43 17.23
CA CYS A 594 16.90 -2.46 17.97
C CYS A 594 17.51 -2.13 19.34
N THR A 595 18.08 -3.12 20.04
CA THR A 595 18.79 -2.89 21.30
C THR A 595 20.04 -2.01 21.10
N LEU A 596 20.74 -2.20 19.99
CA LEU A 596 21.87 -1.32 19.65
C LEU A 596 21.42 0.11 19.36
N MET A 597 20.28 0.29 18.68
CA MET A 597 19.68 1.62 18.48
C MET A 597 19.33 2.27 19.83
N TYR A 598 18.69 1.52 20.73
CA TYR A 598 18.37 1.98 22.09
C TYR A 598 19.63 2.41 22.87
N LYS A 599 20.69 1.64 22.78
CA LYS A 599 21.96 1.91 23.51
C LYS A 599 22.78 3.03 22.89
N ASN A 600 22.53 3.38 21.64
CA ASN A 600 23.26 4.45 20.98
C ASN A 600 22.75 5.82 21.46
N PRO A 601 23.60 6.65 22.12
CA PRO A 601 23.17 7.89 22.75
C PRO A 601 22.65 8.94 21.74
N VAL A 602 23.17 8.93 20.50
CA VAL A 602 22.71 9.86 19.45
C VAL A 602 21.32 9.48 18.98
N ILE A 603 21.09 8.19 18.69
CA ILE A 603 19.80 7.67 18.26
C ILE A 603 18.77 7.82 19.38
N TYR A 604 19.13 7.44 20.64
CA TYR A 604 18.22 7.53 21.77
C TYR A 604 17.79 8.97 22.09
N LYS A 605 18.74 9.90 22.09
CA LYS A 605 18.43 11.32 22.24
C LYS A 605 17.48 11.79 21.15
N ARG A 606 17.78 11.48 19.89
CA ARG A 606 16.93 11.85 18.76
C ARG A 606 15.54 11.22 18.88
N SER A 607 15.44 10.02 19.39
CA SER A 607 14.16 9.35 19.64
C SER A 607 13.31 10.12 20.66
N GLY A 608 13.89 10.60 21.75
CA GLY A 608 13.17 11.42 22.73
C GLY A 608 12.62 12.71 22.12
N GLU A 609 13.40 13.39 21.28
CA GLU A 609 12.96 14.58 20.55
C GLU A 609 11.82 14.28 19.57
N LEU A 610 11.93 13.19 18.78
CA LEU A 610 10.92 12.78 17.79
C LEU A 610 9.67 12.19 18.44
N TRP A 611 9.76 11.66 19.67
CA TRP A 611 8.59 11.18 20.40
C TRP A 611 7.54 12.27 20.53
N TYR A 612 7.92 13.43 21.01
CA TYR A 612 6.98 14.53 21.21
C TYR A 612 6.67 15.30 19.93
N LYS A 613 7.64 15.39 19.03
CA LYS A 613 7.46 16.12 17.78
C LYS A 613 6.57 15.39 16.78
N ASP A 614 6.79 14.08 16.60
CA ASP A 614 6.19 13.30 15.53
C ASP A 614 5.20 12.25 16.06
N PHE A 615 5.58 11.47 17.10
CA PHE A 615 4.80 10.30 17.53
C PHE A 615 3.57 10.68 18.36
N VAL A 616 3.70 11.55 19.32
CA VAL A 616 2.55 11.96 20.16
C VAL A 616 1.43 12.54 19.31
N PRO A 617 1.67 13.53 18.43
CA PRO A 617 0.64 14.05 17.54
C PRO A 617 0.03 12.99 16.62
N ALA A 618 0.86 12.10 16.04
CA ALA A 618 0.40 11.05 15.15
C ALA A 618 -0.48 10.01 15.88
N ILE A 619 -0.11 9.64 17.12
CA ILE A 619 -0.89 8.72 17.94
C ILE A 619 -2.23 9.37 18.36
N GLU A 620 -2.21 10.64 18.77
CA GLU A 620 -3.45 11.36 19.09
C GLU A 620 -4.37 11.49 17.88
N TYR A 621 -3.78 11.73 16.71
CA TYR A 621 -4.50 11.72 15.44
C TYR A 621 -5.16 10.37 15.18
N LEU A 622 -4.39 9.28 15.14
CA LEU A 622 -4.86 7.96 14.73
C LEU A 622 -5.83 7.33 15.72
N TYR A 623 -5.62 7.51 17.03
CA TYR A 623 -6.40 6.79 18.04
C TYR A 623 -7.48 7.65 18.68
N LYS A 624 -7.24 8.95 18.88
CA LYS A 624 -8.18 9.83 19.57
C LYS A 624 -8.95 10.76 18.65
N GLY A 625 -8.53 10.87 17.38
CA GLY A 625 -9.08 11.84 16.46
C GLY A 625 -8.83 13.29 16.89
N GLN A 626 -7.80 13.53 17.71
CA GLN A 626 -7.39 14.86 18.15
C GLN A 626 -6.40 15.44 17.14
N ASN A 627 -6.45 16.76 16.95
CA ASN A 627 -5.65 17.48 15.94
C ASN A 627 -5.94 17.03 14.50
N ILE A 628 -7.11 16.47 14.26
CA ILE A 628 -7.56 16.15 12.91
C ILE A 628 -7.87 17.46 12.22
N SER A 629 -7.09 17.81 11.20
CA SER A 629 -7.52 18.70 10.16
C SER A 629 -8.72 18.05 9.48
N SER A 630 -9.86 18.73 9.51
CA SER A 630 -11.15 18.20 9.07
C SER A 630 -11.11 17.53 7.71
N GLY A 631 -11.60 16.32 7.62
CA GLY A 631 -11.82 15.58 6.37
C GLY A 631 -11.31 14.15 6.37
N GLU A 632 -10.27 13.83 7.11
CA GLU A 632 -9.84 12.44 7.28
C GLU A 632 -10.34 11.91 8.62
N LEU A 633 -11.18 10.91 8.53
CA LEU A 633 -11.74 10.23 9.69
C LEU A 633 -10.72 9.20 10.22
N TYR A 634 -9.62 9.68 10.79
CA TYR A 634 -8.72 8.81 11.55
C TYR A 634 -9.01 8.98 13.04
N SER A 635 -9.80 8.08 13.52
CA SER A 635 -9.94 7.80 14.94
C SER A 635 -10.08 6.29 15.09
N SER A 636 -9.86 5.77 16.26
CA SER A 636 -10.12 4.35 16.53
C SER A 636 -11.54 3.95 16.14
N ASP A 637 -12.52 4.84 16.32
CA ASP A 637 -13.92 4.60 15.92
C ASP A 637 -14.09 4.56 14.41
N ALA A 638 -13.37 5.38 13.65
CA ALA A 638 -13.42 5.37 12.20
C ALA A 638 -12.84 4.05 11.64
N TYR A 639 -11.68 3.62 12.12
CA TYR A 639 -11.12 2.32 11.76
C TYR A 639 -12.03 1.16 12.15
N TYR A 640 -12.62 1.21 13.36
CA TYR A 640 -13.61 0.23 13.77
C TYR A 640 -14.78 0.15 12.80
N ASN A 641 -15.32 1.30 12.39
CA ASN A 641 -16.45 1.36 11.45
C ASN A 641 -16.11 0.81 10.06
N LEU A 642 -14.85 0.93 9.62
CA LEU A 642 -14.40 0.35 8.35
C LEU A 642 -14.28 -1.17 8.40
N VAL A 643 -13.94 -1.75 9.55
CA VAL A 643 -13.61 -3.18 9.65
C VAL A 643 -14.68 -4.02 10.33
N LYS A 644 -15.54 -3.45 11.17
CA LYS A 644 -16.48 -4.21 12.03
C LYS A 644 -17.38 -5.20 11.28
N ASP A 645 -17.98 -4.76 10.18
CA ASP A 645 -18.90 -5.61 9.41
C ASP A 645 -18.13 -6.71 8.66
N SER A 646 -16.94 -6.42 8.16
CA SER A 646 -16.03 -7.40 7.56
C SER A 646 -15.51 -8.39 8.61
N ALA A 647 -15.21 -7.92 9.82
CA ALA A 647 -14.83 -8.78 10.95
C ALA A 647 -15.97 -9.71 11.37
N GLU A 648 -17.20 -9.20 11.45
CA GLU A 648 -18.37 -10.03 11.76
C GLU A 648 -18.58 -11.12 10.71
N MET A 649 -18.44 -10.78 9.41
CA MET A 649 -18.47 -11.76 8.33
C MET A 649 -17.35 -12.79 8.48
N ASN A 650 -16.13 -12.35 8.79
CA ASN A 650 -14.97 -13.22 8.99
C ASN A 650 -15.24 -14.27 10.06
N TYR A 651 -15.67 -13.85 11.25
CA TYR A 651 -15.89 -14.76 12.38
C TYR A 651 -17.14 -15.60 12.19
N THR A 652 -18.20 -15.05 11.61
CA THR A 652 -19.40 -15.82 11.25
C THR A 652 -19.08 -16.90 10.22
N SER A 653 -18.16 -16.66 9.29
CA SER A 653 -17.74 -17.65 8.30
C SER A 653 -16.95 -18.84 8.89
N GLY A 654 -16.62 -18.81 10.18
CA GLY A 654 -15.80 -19.81 10.85
C GLY A 654 -14.30 -19.52 10.83
N ARG A 655 -13.89 -18.30 10.44
CA ARG A 655 -12.52 -17.79 10.64
C ARG A 655 -12.42 -17.26 12.06
N LEU A 656 -12.01 -18.13 12.97
CA LEU A 656 -12.20 -18.02 14.41
C LEU A 656 -11.64 -16.74 15.05
N LEU A 657 -12.44 -16.12 15.90
CA LEU A 657 -12.00 -15.31 17.01
C LEU A 657 -11.42 -16.27 18.07
N ASN A 658 -10.29 -15.93 18.65
CA ASN A 658 -9.52 -16.81 19.54
C ASN A 658 -9.04 -18.11 18.86
N SER A 659 -8.58 -18.01 17.65
CA SER A 659 -8.11 -19.14 16.84
C SER A 659 -6.94 -19.92 17.47
N GLU A 660 -6.20 -19.27 18.38
CA GLU A 660 -5.17 -19.90 19.19
C GLU A 660 -5.19 -19.35 20.64
N PRO A 661 -5.90 -20.00 21.53
CA PRO A 661 -5.98 -19.57 22.94
C PRO A 661 -4.63 -19.41 23.64
N GLN A 662 -3.60 -20.04 23.12
CA GLN A 662 -2.23 -19.96 23.65
C GLN A 662 -1.52 -18.64 23.33
N TRP A 663 -2.01 -17.90 22.33
CA TRP A 663 -1.45 -16.60 21.93
C TRP A 663 -2.15 -15.44 22.64
N LEU A 664 -3.35 -15.68 23.13
CA LEU A 664 -4.07 -14.69 23.92
C LEU A 664 -3.52 -14.73 25.34
N ALA A 665 -2.48 -13.93 25.59
CA ALA A 665 -2.30 -13.41 26.93
C ALA A 665 -3.66 -12.89 27.39
N ASP A 666 -3.91 -12.92 28.70
CA ASP A 666 -5.19 -12.46 29.27
C ASP A 666 -5.47 -10.99 28.84
N HIS A 667 -6.07 -10.83 27.65
CA HIS A 667 -6.54 -9.56 27.13
C HIS A 667 -7.85 -9.11 27.77
N SER A 668 -8.32 -9.85 28.77
CA SER A 668 -9.59 -9.56 29.43
C SER A 668 -9.53 -8.34 30.33
N THR A 669 -8.34 -7.91 30.75
CA THR A 669 -8.18 -6.80 31.69
C THR A 669 -6.98 -5.91 31.35
N LEU A 670 -7.15 -4.59 31.58
CA LEU A 670 -6.09 -3.61 31.42
C LEU A 670 -6.19 -2.53 32.51
N TYR A 671 -5.07 -2.27 33.22
CA TYR A 671 -4.92 -1.08 34.02
C TYR A 671 -4.47 0.07 33.12
N LYS A 672 -5.42 0.96 32.78
CA LYS A 672 -5.15 2.07 31.87
C LYS A 672 -4.13 3.05 32.45
N LEU A 673 -3.29 3.56 31.57
CA LEU A 673 -2.29 4.57 31.87
C LEU A 673 -2.70 5.89 31.23
N SER A 674 -2.37 6.99 31.87
CA SER A 674 -2.57 8.33 31.32
C SER A 674 -1.38 9.22 31.64
N PHE A 675 -1.14 10.19 30.78
CA PHE A 675 -0.12 11.20 30.95
C PHE A 675 -0.74 12.57 30.70
N ASP A 676 -0.63 13.44 31.69
CA ASP A 676 -1.06 14.84 31.56
C ASP A 676 0.16 15.69 31.20
N TYR A 677 0.16 16.18 29.97
CA TYR A 677 1.27 16.99 29.43
C TYR A 677 1.44 18.33 30.12
N LYS A 678 0.35 18.88 30.68
CA LYS A 678 0.37 20.18 31.39
C LYS A 678 1.03 20.07 32.74
N THR A 679 0.69 19.04 33.50
CA THR A 679 1.23 18.81 34.86
C THR A 679 2.45 17.88 34.86
N LYS A 680 2.78 17.28 33.68
CA LYS A 680 3.81 16.24 33.53
C LYS A 680 3.57 15.04 34.46
N THR A 681 2.31 14.72 34.70
CA THR A 681 1.93 13.69 35.65
C THR A 681 1.52 12.40 34.93
N TYR A 682 2.25 11.34 35.24
CA TYR A 682 1.92 9.98 34.83
C TYR A 682 1.05 9.32 35.90
N THR A 683 -0.04 8.70 35.48
CA THR A 683 -0.96 7.99 36.39
C THR A 683 -1.32 6.62 35.84
N LYS A 684 -1.59 5.70 36.80
CA LYS A 684 -2.11 4.36 36.49
C LYS A 684 -3.44 4.18 37.18
N SER A 685 -4.43 3.68 36.46
CA SER A 685 -5.74 3.37 37.01
C SER A 685 -5.61 2.36 38.16
N THR A 686 -6.33 2.60 39.24
CA THR A 686 -6.42 1.66 40.39
C THR A 686 -7.41 0.52 40.11
N THR A 687 -8.27 0.67 39.09
CA THR A 687 -9.27 -0.30 38.68
C THR A 687 -8.96 -0.79 37.29
N ALA A 688 -8.95 -2.10 37.08
CA ALA A 688 -8.79 -2.70 35.77
C ALA A 688 -10.06 -2.52 34.93
N THR A 689 -9.90 -2.07 33.68
CA THR A 689 -10.95 -2.15 32.66
C THR A 689 -11.05 -3.60 32.19
N LYS A 690 -12.26 -4.10 32.05
CA LYS A 690 -12.54 -5.46 31.56
C LYS A 690 -13.02 -5.40 30.11
N TYR A 691 -12.57 -6.37 29.32
CA TYR A 691 -12.93 -6.52 27.91
C TYR A 691 -13.51 -7.92 27.66
N ASP A 692 -14.52 -8.01 26.82
CA ASP A 692 -15.06 -9.29 26.37
C ASP A 692 -14.26 -9.80 25.18
N THR A 693 -13.27 -10.64 25.44
CA THR A 693 -12.37 -11.20 24.42
C THR A 693 -13.05 -12.20 23.47
N ASN A 694 -14.31 -12.58 23.75
CA ASN A 694 -15.11 -13.41 22.83
C ASN A 694 -15.80 -12.57 21.73
N THR A 695 -15.67 -11.26 21.77
CA THR A 695 -16.23 -10.36 20.78
C THR A 695 -15.14 -9.57 20.08
N PHE A 696 -15.34 -9.33 18.79
CA PHE A 696 -14.44 -8.46 18.01
C PHE A 696 -14.29 -7.08 18.68
N LYS A 697 -15.40 -6.48 19.11
CA LYS A 697 -15.39 -5.17 19.76
C LYS A 697 -14.51 -5.15 21.02
N GLY A 698 -14.61 -6.17 21.84
CA GLY A 698 -13.81 -6.25 23.06
C GLY A 698 -12.31 -6.38 22.79
N VAL A 699 -11.91 -7.19 21.83
CA VAL A 699 -10.50 -7.33 21.42
C VAL A 699 -9.99 -6.04 20.77
N TYR A 700 -10.81 -5.40 19.95
CA TYR A 700 -10.47 -4.14 19.31
C TYR A 700 -10.26 -3.02 20.34
N ASP A 701 -11.19 -2.87 21.29
CA ASP A 701 -11.10 -1.85 22.36
C ASP A 701 -9.89 -2.08 23.26
N TYR A 702 -9.57 -3.34 23.57
CA TYR A 702 -8.36 -3.69 24.29
C TYR A 702 -7.10 -3.19 23.57
N MET A 703 -6.99 -3.45 22.27
CA MET A 703 -5.86 -3.00 21.47
C MET A 703 -5.72 -1.47 21.49
N VAL A 704 -6.82 -0.75 21.31
CA VAL A 704 -6.83 0.72 21.30
C VAL A 704 -6.43 1.30 22.66
N ASP A 705 -7.04 0.82 23.73
CA ASP A 705 -6.74 1.27 25.10
C ASP A 705 -5.31 0.92 25.52
N TRP A 706 -4.79 -0.24 25.05
CA TRP A 706 -3.41 -0.62 25.26
C TRP A 706 -2.46 0.36 24.56
N ALA A 707 -2.73 0.69 23.31
CA ALA A 707 -1.92 1.61 22.51
C ALA A 707 -1.87 3.02 23.13
N ILE A 708 -3.02 3.53 23.57
CA ILE A 708 -3.13 4.81 24.28
C ILE A 708 -2.37 4.77 25.63
N SER A 709 -2.53 3.69 26.39
CA SER A 709 -1.81 3.50 27.65
C SER A 709 -0.31 3.43 27.44
N ARG A 710 0.13 2.77 26.36
CA ARG A 710 1.54 2.69 26.01
C ARG A 710 2.13 4.05 25.65
N ALA A 711 1.39 4.87 24.93
CA ALA A 711 1.79 6.24 24.62
C ALA A 711 2.00 7.07 25.90
N ALA A 712 1.11 6.92 26.89
CA ALA A 712 1.25 7.57 28.19
C ALA A 712 2.52 7.13 28.92
N TYR A 713 2.84 5.83 28.91
CA TYR A 713 4.07 5.32 29.50
C TYR A 713 5.32 5.89 28.81
N MET A 714 5.35 5.88 27.48
CA MET A 714 6.49 6.37 26.71
C MET A 714 6.65 7.89 26.85
N SER A 715 5.56 8.63 26.98
CA SER A 715 5.64 10.07 27.28
C SER A 715 6.30 10.33 28.65
N ASN A 716 6.00 9.50 29.64
CA ASN A 716 6.74 9.58 30.91
C ASN A 716 8.20 9.15 30.78
N MET A 717 8.50 8.13 29.96
CA MET A 717 9.85 7.63 29.72
C MET A 717 10.76 8.68 29.06
N PHE A 718 10.20 9.49 28.16
CA PHE A 718 10.92 10.55 27.45
C PHE A 718 10.67 11.94 28.02
N ILE A 719 10.22 12.06 29.30
CA ILE A 719 9.82 13.34 29.89
C ILE A 719 10.90 14.43 29.82
N ASP A 720 12.17 14.05 29.88
CA ASP A 720 13.30 14.98 29.82
C ASP A 720 13.42 15.68 28.46
N TYR A 721 12.78 15.16 27.42
CA TYR A 721 12.75 15.73 26.07
C TYR A 721 11.45 16.50 25.79
N TYR A 722 10.55 16.59 26.77
CA TYR A 722 9.32 17.37 26.62
C TYR A 722 9.61 18.86 26.72
N VAL A 723 9.43 19.53 25.61
CA VAL A 723 9.43 21.00 25.55
C VAL A 723 7.98 21.45 25.56
N GLU A 724 7.58 22.17 26.60
CA GLU A 724 6.25 22.77 26.61
C GLU A 724 6.08 23.63 25.33
N PRO A 725 4.96 23.47 24.59
CA PRO A 725 4.61 24.44 23.58
C PRO A 725 4.60 25.81 24.26
N VAL A 726 5.44 26.73 23.79
CA VAL A 726 5.54 28.08 24.36
C VAL A 726 4.15 28.68 24.31
N LYS A 727 3.45 28.75 25.45
CA LYS A 727 2.20 29.47 25.58
C LYS A 727 2.55 30.94 25.34
N PRO A 728 1.83 31.64 24.47
CA PRO A 728 2.00 33.10 24.42
C PRO A 728 1.77 33.64 25.82
N THR A 729 2.79 34.22 26.42
CA THR A 729 2.72 34.86 27.75
C THR A 729 1.66 35.94 27.69
N GLU A 730 0.68 35.88 28.60
CA GLU A 730 -0.20 37.00 28.88
C GLU A 730 0.67 38.22 29.23
N PRO A 731 0.34 39.43 28.78
CA PRO A 731 1.13 40.63 29.05
C PRO A 731 1.10 40.94 30.53
N THR A 732 2.23 40.87 31.21
CA THR A 732 2.46 41.56 32.47
C THR A 732 2.45 43.07 32.26
N GLU A 733 1.81 43.81 33.19
CA GLU A 733 1.67 45.29 33.15
C GLU A 733 2.98 46.02 32.87
N PRO A 734 2.93 47.23 32.26
CA PRO A 734 4.05 47.85 31.56
C PRO A 734 5.08 48.42 32.53
N ILE A 735 6.33 48.04 32.35
CA ILE A 735 7.51 48.79 32.76
C ILE A 735 7.88 49.71 31.60
N GLU A 736 8.09 51.01 31.89
CA GLU A 736 8.39 52.08 30.94
C GLU A 736 9.57 51.78 29.97
N PRO A 737 9.58 52.35 28.74
CA PRO A 737 10.19 51.75 27.58
C PRO A 737 11.67 52.11 27.40
N THR A 738 12.48 51.09 27.28
CA THR A 738 13.64 51.14 26.38
C THR A 738 13.16 50.56 25.05
N GLU A 739 13.50 51.16 23.89
CA GLU A 739 13.00 50.85 22.56
C GLU A 739 12.96 49.34 22.29
N PRO A 740 11.79 48.78 21.86
CA PRO A 740 11.68 47.33 21.67
C PRO A 740 12.17 46.95 20.28
N THR A 741 13.11 46.02 20.28
CA THR A 741 13.24 45.10 19.14
C THR A 741 11.93 44.33 19.03
N LYS A 742 11.22 44.53 17.92
CA LYS A 742 9.93 43.89 17.57
C LYS A 742 10.04 42.38 17.73
N PRO A 743 9.18 41.68 18.51
CA PRO A 743 9.13 40.19 18.53
C PRO A 743 8.78 39.71 17.14
N THR A 744 9.64 38.93 16.56
CA THR A 744 9.34 38.24 15.31
C THR A 744 8.43 37.06 15.63
N LYS A 745 7.20 37.08 15.07
CA LYS A 745 6.29 35.91 15.02
C LYS A 745 7.06 34.68 14.47
N PRO A 746 6.81 33.44 14.96
CA PRO A 746 7.33 32.25 14.30
C PRO A 746 6.95 32.29 12.83
N GLU A 747 7.93 32.21 11.96
CA GLU A 747 7.76 32.29 10.52
C GLU A 747 6.89 31.11 10.05
N HIS A 748 5.78 31.42 9.37
CA HIS A 748 4.95 30.40 8.72
C HIS A 748 5.79 29.66 7.68
N GLN A 749 5.85 28.33 7.75
CA GLN A 749 6.64 27.52 6.83
C GLN A 749 5.72 26.76 5.87
N LEU A 750 5.96 26.97 4.58
CA LEU A 750 5.29 26.22 3.52
C LEU A 750 5.63 24.72 3.62
N GLY A 751 4.65 23.86 3.40
CA GLY A 751 4.86 22.44 3.25
C GLY A 751 5.71 22.10 2.01
N ALA A 752 6.48 21.01 2.04
CA ALA A 752 7.36 20.61 0.95
C ALA A 752 6.65 20.37 -0.41
N ASN A 753 5.36 20.05 -0.38
CA ASN A 753 4.54 19.80 -1.56
C ASN A 753 3.48 20.88 -1.82
N THR A 754 3.56 22.04 -1.18
CA THR A 754 2.58 23.12 -1.35
C THR A 754 2.68 23.72 -2.76
N ILE A 755 1.56 23.69 -3.48
CA ILE A 755 1.39 24.29 -4.82
C ILE A 755 0.85 25.70 -4.67
N SER A 756 -0.14 25.88 -3.82
CA SER A 756 -0.76 27.18 -3.54
C SER A 756 -1.31 27.22 -2.12
N GLU A 757 -1.29 28.39 -1.51
CA GLU A 757 -1.73 28.58 -0.13
C GLU A 757 -2.34 29.96 0.08
N PHE A 758 -3.43 30.00 0.86
CA PHE A 758 -4.00 31.21 1.43
C PHE A 758 -3.77 31.16 2.94
N TYR A 759 -2.84 31.97 3.39
CA TYR A 759 -2.52 32.14 4.79
C TYR A 759 -2.65 33.61 5.15
N PHE A 760 -3.78 33.97 5.79
CA PHE A 760 -4.07 35.33 6.17
C PHE A 760 -3.46 35.60 7.54
N ASP A 761 -2.40 36.38 7.58
CA ASP A 761 -1.60 36.66 8.78
C ASP A 761 -1.68 38.14 9.22
N SER A 762 -2.64 38.91 8.71
CA SER A 762 -2.84 40.26 9.10
C SER A 762 -3.32 40.38 10.55
N THR A 763 -2.68 41.27 11.37
CA THR A 763 -3.02 41.47 12.77
C THR A 763 -3.47 42.92 13.01
N GLY A 764 -4.41 43.16 13.91
CA GLY A 764 -4.81 44.52 14.32
C GLY A 764 -6.23 44.67 14.83
N LYS A 765 -6.55 45.85 15.34
CA LYS A 765 -7.82 46.14 16.00
C LYS A 765 -8.91 46.68 15.05
N ASN A 766 -8.56 47.24 13.88
CA ASN A 766 -9.48 47.86 12.91
C ASN A 766 -8.99 47.55 11.52
N SER A 767 -9.74 46.63 10.74
CA SER A 767 -8.92 46.24 9.64
C SER A 767 -9.59 45.43 8.54
N GLY A 768 -10.69 45.94 8.04
CA GLY A 768 -11.08 45.69 6.65
C GLY A 768 -9.92 46.00 5.68
N ASP A 769 -9.18 47.08 5.96
CA ASP A 769 -8.07 47.52 5.13
C ASP A 769 -6.90 46.54 5.03
N LYS A 770 -6.72 45.65 5.99
CA LYS A 770 -5.59 44.68 6.00
C LYS A 770 -5.79 43.41 5.15
N LEU A 771 -7.02 43.07 4.89
CA LEU A 771 -7.32 41.98 3.92
C LEU A 771 -7.17 42.47 2.47
N GLU A 772 -7.19 43.78 2.22
CA GLU A 772 -7.01 44.33 0.87
C GLU A 772 -5.62 44.05 0.29
N GLU A 773 -4.62 43.75 1.14
CA GLU A 773 -3.30 43.27 0.69
C GLU A 773 -3.36 41.87 0.03
N TYR A 774 -4.40 41.07 0.32
CA TYR A 774 -4.57 39.72 -0.25
C TYR A 774 -5.54 39.66 -1.42
N GLY A 775 -6.24 40.77 -1.73
CA GLY A 775 -7.23 40.79 -2.79
C GLY A 775 -8.24 41.93 -2.63
N ASP A 776 -9.32 41.87 -3.39
CA ASP A 776 -10.41 42.81 -3.36
C ASP A 776 -11.78 42.10 -3.17
N LYS A 777 -12.87 42.87 -3.27
CA LYS A 777 -14.23 42.35 -3.11
C LYS A 777 -14.66 41.30 -4.14
N SER A 778 -13.87 41.09 -5.20
CA SER A 778 -14.12 40.07 -6.23
C SER A 778 -13.45 38.75 -5.95
N GLY A 779 -12.47 38.70 -5.03
CA GLY A 779 -11.78 37.49 -4.60
C GLY A 779 -10.44 37.78 -3.95
N TYR A 780 -9.87 36.76 -3.29
CA TYR A 780 -8.55 36.84 -2.69
C TYR A 780 -7.57 36.05 -3.54
N LYS A 781 -6.32 36.52 -3.57
CA LYS A 781 -5.20 35.83 -4.20
C LYS A 781 -4.47 34.97 -3.19
N ALA A 782 -3.92 33.87 -3.64
CA ALA A 782 -3.08 33.04 -2.81
C ALA A 782 -1.85 33.84 -2.31
N THR A 783 -1.46 33.59 -1.08
CA THR A 783 -0.25 34.12 -0.47
C THR A 783 1.01 33.44 -1.01
N PHE A 784 0.83 32.22 -1.52
CA PHE A 784 1.83 31.46 -2.25
C PHE A 784 1.18 30.70 -3.42
N GLY A 785 1.86 30.62 -4.57
CA GLY A 785 1.35 29.97 -5.77
C GLY A 785 0.32 30.81 -6.53
N GLN A 786 -0.43 30.15 -7.41
CA GLN A 786 -1.45 30.77 -8.28
C GLN A 786 -2.81 30.13 -8.00
N ALA A 787 -3.60 30.75 -7.16
CA ALA A 787 -4.97 30.36 -6.90
C ALA A 787 -5.82 31.59 -6.53
N ASP A 788 -7.13 31.50 -6.80
CA ASP A 788 -8.12 32.50 -6.46
C ASP A 788 -9.13 31.92 -5.48
N LEU A 789 -9.50 32.67 -4.43
CA LEU A 789 -10.48 32.27 -3.42
C LEU A 789 -11.72 33.17 -3.51
N PHE A 790 -12.87 32.54 -3.59
CA PHE A 790 -14.18 33.19 -3.60
C PHE A 790 -15.09 32.63 -2.50
N LEU A 791 -15.90 33.50 -1.90
CA LEU A 791 -16.91 33.12 -0.93
C LEU A 791 -18.28 33.56 -1.46
N SER A 792 -19.27 32.69 -1.45
CA SER A 792 -20.63 32.98 -1.93
C SER A 792 -21.69 32.53 -0.93
N MET A 793 -22.64 33.45 -0.65
CA MET A 793 -23.74 33.21 0.31
C MET A 793 -24.99 32.61 -0.32
N ASN A 794 -25.21 32.82 -1.61
CA ASN A 794 -26.50 32.50 -2.26
C ASN A 794 -26.39 31.74 -3.59
N GLY A 795 -25.27 31.09 -3.82
CA GLY A 795 -25.02 30.34 -5.05
C GLY A 795 -24.77 31.18 -6.30
N LYS A 796 -24.78 32.50 -6.22
CA LYS A 796 -24.45 33.40 -7.33
C LYS A 796 -22.97 33.69 -7.31
N ASN A 797 -22.34 33.69 -8.47
CA ASN A 797 -20.91 33.94 -8.63
C ASN A 797 -20.47 35.19 -7.88
N GLY A 798 -19.55 34.96 -6.97
CA GLY A 798 -18.60 35.87 -6.42
C GLY A 798 -19.08 37.24 -5.98
N ARG A 799 -19.53 37.35 -4.76
CA ARG A 799 -19.26 38.55 -4.00
C ARG A 799 -18.48 38.17 -2.76
N ALA A 800 -17.24 38.43 -2.79
CA ALA A 800 -16.51 38.66 -1.58
C ALA A 800 -17.13 39.90 -0.93
N LEU A 801 -17.24 39.90 0.31
CA LEU A 801 -17.78 40.75 1.31
C LEU A 801 -17.66 42.27 1.03
N GLU A 802 -18.68 43.02 1.41
CA GLU A 802 -18.52 44.45 1.65
C GLU A 802 -17.58 44.59 2.88
N TRP A 803 -16.46 45.21 2.66
CA TRP A 803 -15.49 45.54 3.70
C TRP A 803 -16.11 46.52 4.69
N SER A 804 -16.47 46.07 5.87
CA SER A 804 -16.78 46.92 7.00
C SER A 804 -16.10 46.32 8.24
N ASP A 805 -15.85 47.14 9.27
CA ASP A 805 -15.17 46.71 10.50
C ASP A 805 -15.87 45.57 11.23
N ALA A 806 -17.10 45.24 10.86
CA ALA A 806 -17.91 44.16 11.40
C ALA A 806 -17.82 42.83 10.58
N GLU A 807 -17.15 42.81 9.42
CA GLU A 807 -17.23 41.73 8.42
C GLU A 807 -15.95 40.94 8.22
N TYR A 808 -15.02 41.01 9.14
CA TYR A 808 -13.84 40.14 9.15
C TYR A 808 -13.94 39.09 10.27
N GLY A 809 -13.49 37.90 9.98
CA GLY A 809 -13.29 36.83 10.96
C GLY A 809 -11.95 36.94 11.66
N LYS A 810 -11.73 36.08 12.63
CA LYS A 810 -10.44 35.97 13.33
C LYS A 810 -10.00 34.50 13.39
N ASP A 811 -8.67 34.33 13.33
CA ASP A 811 -7.98 33.09 13.68
C ASP A 811 -6.92 33.48 14.73
N GLY A 812 -7.30 33.39 16.02
CA GLY A 812 -6.52 34.02 17.08
C GLY A 812 -6.52 35.55 16.95
N ASP A 813 -5.36 36.16 16.74
CA ASP A 813 -5.20 37.62 16.51
C ASP A 813 -5.20 37.99 15.02
N GLU A 814 -5.18 36.99 14.13
CA GLU A 814 -5.17 37.19 12.68
C GLU A 814 -6.55 37.56 12.15
N ILE A 815 -6.56 38.37 11.12
CA ILE A 815 -7.80 38.80 10.43
C ILE A 815 -7.94 37.99 9.17
N VAL A 816 -9.08 37.30 9.04
CA VAL A 816 -9.34 36.31 8.01
C VAL A 816 -10.65 36.60 7.26
N PRO A 817 -10.80 36.13 6.02
CA PRO A 817 -12.05 36.23 5.29
C PRO A 817 -13.24 35.64 6.05
N LEU A 818 -14.37 36.35 5.98
CA LEU A 818 -15.61 36.00 6.67
C LEU A 818 -16.80 36.06 5.72
N MET A 819 -17.66 35.07 5.73
CA MET A 819 -19.03 35.18 5.21
C MET A 819 -19.98 35.57 6.34
N SER A 820 -20.70 36.68 6.20
CA SER A 820 -21.67 37.15 7.21
C SER A 820 -23.04 37.39 6.57
N ALA A 821 -24.06 36.71 7.10
CA ALA A 821 -25.41 36.84 6.59
C ALA A 821 -26.12 38.09 7.12
N GLY A 822 -26.51 38.97 6.23
CA GLY A 822 -27.24 40.20 6.53
C GLY A 822 -28.47 40.39 5.64
N LYS A 823 -29.24 41.49 5.87
CA LYS A 823 -30.42 41.79 5.08
C LYS A 823 -30.16 41.94 3.58
N LYS A 824 -28.98 42.38 3.20
CA LYS A 824 -28.58 42.50 1.79
C LYS A 824 -28.09 41.19 1.18
N ASN A 825 -27.49 40.32 2.01
CA ASN A 825 -26.90 39.01 1.63
C ASN A 825 -27.35 37.96 2.66
N PRO A 826 -28.60 37.46 2.58
CA PRO A 826 -29.05 36.37 3.46
C PRO A 826 -28.36 35.04 3.07
N TRP A 827 -28.38 34.08 4.03
CA TRP A 827 -28.02 32.71 3.68
C TRP A 827 -28.94 32.19 2.57
N GLY A 828 -28.33 31.74 1.45
CA GLY A 828 -29.05 30.97 0.43
C GLY A 828 -29.06 29.48 0.79
N ASP A 829 -29.70 28.68 -0.07
CA ASP A 829 -29.82 27.25 0.12
C ASP A 829 -28.44 26.54 -0.01
N THR A 830 -27.54 27.16 -0.74
CA THR A 830 -26.24 26.56 -1.09
C THR A 830 -25.09 27.56 -1.01
N PRO A 831 -24.79 28.12 0.17
CA PRO A 831 -23.57 28.93 0.31
C PRO A 831 -22.32 28.08 0.09
N TYR A 832 -21.30 28.67 -0.52
CA TYR A 832 -20.06 27.94 -0.81
C TYR A 832 -18.78 28.79 -0.69
N ILE A 833 -17.68 28.12 -0.48
CA ILE A 833 -16.31 28.63 -0.56
C ILE A 833 -15.68 27.91 -1.76
N GLN A 834 -15.01 28.65 -2.62
CA GLN A 834 -14.47 28.10 -3.86
C GLN A 834 -13.06 28.62 -4.09
N THR A 835 -12.16 27.73 -4.47
CA THR A 835 -10.84 28.10 -4.97
C THR A 835 -10.60 27.49 -6.34
N THR A 836 -9.88 28.21 -7.20
CA THR A 836 -9.49 27.75 -8.54
C THR A 836 -7.99 27.90 -8.69
N PHE A 837 -7.33 26.85 -9.19
CA PHE A 837 -5.88 26.82 -9.38
C PHE A 837 -5.50 26.02 -10.64
N ASP A 838 -4.27 26.19 -11.09
CA ASP A 838 -3.69 25.43 -12.21
C ASP A 838 -3.09 24.12 -11.69
N GLY A 839 -3.64 23.00 -12.12
CA GLY A 839 -3.14 21.66 -11.82
C GLY A 839 -2.23 21.06 -12.90
N THR A 840 -1.91 21.85 -13.96
CA THR A 840 -0.99 21.42 -15.02
C THR A 840 0.34 20.99 -14.41
N ASP A 841 0.88 19.86 -14.85
CA ASP A 841 2.14 19.32 -14.33
C ASP A 841 2.14 18.95 -12.83
N CYS A 842 0.97 18.78 -12.22
CA CYS A 842 0.81 18.36 -10.84
C CYS A 842 0.23 16.95 -10.74
N LYS A 843 0.68 16.18 -9.75
CA LYS A 843 0.14 14.86 -9.37
C LYS A 843 -0.12 14.79 -7.87
N ASN A 844 -0.98 13.87 -7.46
CA ASN A 844 -1.32 13.64 -6.06
C ASN A 844 -1.83 14.89 -5.37
N LEU A 845 -2.73 15.60 -6.06
CA LEU A 845 -3.33 16.82 -5.55
C LEU A 845 -4.16 16.56 -4.29
N SER A 846 -3.99 17.39 -3.27
CA SER A 846 -4.79 17.39 -2.05
C SER A 846 -5.16 18.81 -1.61
N PHE A 847 -6.20 18.92 -0.81
CA PHE A 847 -6.76 20.18 -0.37
C PHE A 847 -7.00 20.19 1.13
N SER A 848 -6.68 21.32 1.76
CA SER A 848 -6.90 21.56 3.19
C SER A 848 -7.55 22.92 3.42
N ILE A 849 -8.37 23.05 4.47
CA ILE A 849 -8.98 24.33 4.89
C ILE A 849 -9.31 24.34 6.37
N SER A 850 -9.07 25.48 7.04
CA SER A 850 -9.56 25.78 8.39
C SER A 850 -10.83 26.63 8.31
N MET A 851 -11.85 26.27 9.08
CA MET A 851 -13.12 26.95 9.13
C MET A 851 -13.59 27.16 10.57
N GLY A 852 -14.47 28.12 10.78
CA GLY A 852 -15.16 28.34 12.04
C GLY A 852 -16.45 29.10 11.81
N GLY A 853 -17.45 28.91 12.66
CA GLY A 853 -18.76 29.55 12.46
C GLY A 853 -19.41 30.02 13.73
N SER A 854 -20.42 30.85 13.60
CA SER A 854 -21.30 31.25 14.68
C SER A 854 -22.59 30.40 14.68
N SER A 855 -23.36 30.45 15.76
CA SER A 855 -24.52 29.59 16.03
C SER A 855 -25.56 29.54 14.91
N LYS A 856 -25.73 30.63 14.15
CA LYS A 856 -26.72 30.74 13.06
C LYS A 856 -26.17 30.42 11.66
N ALA A 857 -24.90 30.03 11.57
CA ALA A 857 -24.28 29.64 10.30
C ALA A 857 -24.61 28.19 9.96
N PRO A 858 -24.60 27.81 8.66
CA PRO A 858 -24.75 26.41 8.23
C PRO A 858 -23.74 25.52 8.90
N ALA A 859 -24.18 24.35 9.37
CA ALA A 859 -23.33 23.38 10.05
C ALA A 859 -22.71 22.34 9.12
N ASN A 860 -23.46 21.87 8.12
CA ASN A 860 -23.09 20.71 7.33
C ASN A 860 -22.54 21.12 5.96
N TRP A 861 -21.40 20.59 5.60
CA TRP A 861 -20.65 20.93 4.40
C TRP A 861 -20.12 19.69 3.69
N LYS A 862 -19.84 19.81 2.40
CA LYS A 862 -19.12 18.80 1.59
C LYS A 862 -18.18 19.49 0.60
N MET A 863 -17.25 18.74 0.06
CA MET A 863 -16.35 19.21 -0.98
C MET A 863 -16.76 18.65 -2.35
N GLN A 864 -16.66 19.50 -3.37
CA GLN A 864 -16.83 19.18 -4.77
C GLN A 864 -15.63 19.66 -5.57
N TYR A 865 -15.40 19.06 -6.73
CA TYR A 865 -14.39 19.51 -7.68
C TYR A 865 -15.00 19.72 -9.07
N SER A 866 -14.31 20.50 -9.88
CA SER A 866 -14.61 20.68 -11.31
C SER A 866 -13.29 20.94 -12.05
N ILE A 867 -13.15 20.39 -13.25
CA ILE A 867 -12.03 20.67 -14.16
C ILE A 867 -12.42 21.54 -15.34
N ASP A 868 -13.71 21.91 -15.44
CA ASP A 868 -14.26 22.79 -16.47
C ASP A 868 -14.91 24.07 -15.90
N GLY A 869 -14.95 24.21 -14.57
CA GLY A 869 -15.52 25.34 -13.85
C GLY A 869 -17.05 25.40 -13.82
N THR A 870 -17.74 24.45 -14.46
CA THR A 870 -19.19 24.43 -14.61
C THR A 870 -19.86 23.19 -14.05
N ASN A 871 -19.29 22.01 -14.29
CA ASN A 871 -19.79 20.73 -13.82
C ASN A 871 -19.08 20.35 -12.53
N PHE A 872 -19.79 20.26 -11.41
CA PHE A 872 -19.25 19.93 -10.11
C PHE A 872 -19.62 18.51 -9.70
N THR A 873 -18.62 17.73 -9.30
CA THR A 873 -18.76 16.36 -8.80
C THR A 873 -18.37 16.31 -7.32
N ASP A 874 -19.14 15.59 -6.53
CA ASP A 874 -18.86 15.40 -5.10
C ASP A 874 -17.56 14.60 -4.90
N ILE A 875 -16.72 15.05 -3.99
CA ILE A 875 -15.56 14.28 -3.55
C ILE A 875 -16.02 13.31 -2.46
N SER A 876 -15.75 12.03 -2.66
CA SER A 876 -16.15 10.99 -1.72
C SER A 876 -15.54 11.23 -0.34
N ASN A 877 -16.35 10.98 0.71
CA ASN A 877 -15.95 11.13 2.12
C ASN A 877 -15.48 12.53 2.52
N SER A 878 -15.92 13.57 1.82
CA SER A 878 -15.57 14.96 2.12
C SER A 878 -16.65 15.71 2.91
N ASN A 879 -17.66 15.01 3.44
CA ASN A 879 -18.70 15.60 4.28
C ASN A 879 -18.14 15.87 5.69
N PHE A 880 -18.43 17.05 6.22
CA PHE A 880 -18.09 17.39 7.60
C PHE A 880 -19.14 18.31 8.20
N THR A 881 -19.11 18.42 9.53
CA THR A 881 -20.03 19.27 10.31
C THR A 881 -19.26 20.19 11.21
N ILE A 882 -19.50 21.50 11.09
CA ILE A 882 -18.97 22.48 12.02
C ILE A 882 -19.79 22.40 13.31
N THR A 883 -19.17 21.97 14.40
CA THR A 883 -19.81 21.79 15.71
C THR A 883 -19.45 22.88 16.71
N SER A 884 -18.38 23.61 16.45
CA SER A 884 -17.90 24.66 17.37
C SER A 884 -18.51 26.02 17.02
N ASN A 885 -19.15 26.64 17.98
CA ASN A 885 -19.61 28.02 17.90
C ASN A 885 -18.47 29.05 18.13
N ASN A 886 -17.23 28.65 17.86
CA ASN A 886 -16.06 29.51 18.04
C ASN A 886 -15.59 30.07 16.69
N ARG A 887 -15.88 31.37 16.43
CA ARG A 887 -15.44 32.11 15.24
C ARG A 887 -14.10 32.82 15.42
N LYS A 888 -13.44 32.64 16.56
CA LYS A 888 -12.17 33.30 16.90
C LYS A 888 -10.95 32.42 16.77
N ILE A 889 -11.16 31.08 16.75
CA ILE A 889 -10.11 30.09 16.54
C ILE A 889 -10.68 29.09 15.53
N LEU A 890 -10.11 29.06 14.34
CA LEU A 890 -10.56 28.17 13.27
C LEU A 890 -9.98 26.78 13.47
N THR A 891 -10.80 25.78 13.20
CA THR A 891 -10.40 24.38 13.25
C THR A 891 -10.15 23.87 11.84
N ASN A 892 -9.18 23.00 11.69
CA ASN A 892 -8.90 22.39 10.39
C ASN A 892 -9.92 21.27 10.14
N TYR A 893 -10.97 21.56 9.37
CA TYR A 893 -12.07 20.63 9.08
C TYR A 893 -11.82 19.74 7.88
N ILE A 894 -11.00 20.19 6.92
CA ILE A 894 -10.51 19.40 5.81
C ILE A 894 -9.00 19.45 5.84
N ASN A 895 -8.36 18.29 5.95
CA ASN A 895 -6.91 18.17 5.97
C ASN A 895 -6.44 17.14 4.96
N LYS A 896 -5.70 17.59 3.94
CA LYS A 896 -5.10 16.76 2.89
C LYS A 896 -6.10 15.81 2.22
N VAL A 897 -7.34 16.27 2.01
CA VAL A 897 -8.33 15.51 1.24
C VAL A 897 -7.81 15.38 -0.18
N LYS A 898 -7.56 14.13 -0.62
CA LYS A 898 -7.04 13.82 -1.95
C LYS A 898 -8.08 14.21 -3.00
N LEU A 899 -7.66 15.00 -3.99
CA LEU A 899 -8.49 15.32 -5.14
C LEU A 899 -8.50 14.13 -6.11
N PRO A 900 -9.61 13.93 -6.85
CA PRO A 900 -9.71 12.89 -7.87
C PRO A 900 -8.59 12.97 -8.93
N GLU A 901 -8.27 11.83 -9.52
CA GLU A 901 -7.13 11.72 -10.45
C GLU A 901 -7.28 12.61 -11.69
N GLU A 902 -8.49 12.88 -12.14
CA GLU A 902 -8.79 13.80 -13.25
C GLU A 902 -8.41 15.25 -12.97
N CYS A 903 -8.20 15.63 -11.72
CA CYS A 903 -7.64 16.93 -11.35
C CYS A 903 -6.14 17.00 -11.65
N ASN A 904 -5.44 15.86 -11.70
CA ASN A 904 -4.02 15.81 -11.98
C ASN A 904 -3.75 16.18 -13.44
N GLY A 905 -2.91 17.17 -13.68
CA GLY A 905 -2.61 17.65 -15.02
C GLY A 905 -3.70 18.53 -15.65
N ALA A 906 -4.79 18.82 -14.96
CA ALA A 906 -5.87 19.68 -15.46
C ALA A 906 -5.44 21.15 -15.42
N LYS A 907 -5.63 21.89 -16.53
CA LYS A 907 -5.28 23.30 -16.64
C LYS A 907 -6.03 24.22 -15.67
N SER A 908 -7.21 23.81 -15.26
CA SER A 908 -8.01 24.54 -14.26
C SER A 908 -8.70 23.54 -13.37
N VAL A 909 -8.38 23.57 -12.10
CA VAL A 909 -9.03 22.77 -11.06
C VAL A 909 -9.77 23.72 -10.14
N THR A 910 -11.06 23.53 -10.01
CA THR A 910 -11.90 24.28 -9.08
C THR A 910 -12.35 23.34 -7.96
N VAL A 911 -12.03 23.69 -6.73
CA VAL A 911 -12.54 23.03 -5.52
C VAL A 911 -13.57 23.92 -4.88
N ARG A 912 -14.74 23.34 -4.57
CA ARG A 912 -15.84 24.04 -3.92
C ARG A 912 -16.22 23.30 -2.64
N ILE A 913 -16.32 24.05 -1.54
CA ILE A 913 -16.85 23.59 -0.27
C ILE A 913 -18.25 24.20 -0.16
N ILE A 914 -19.28 23.37 -0.18
CA ILE A 914 -20.67 23.79 -0.29
C ILE A 914 -21.48 23.28 0.92
N ALA A 915 -22.37 24.11 1.46
CA ALA A 915 -23.28 23.66 2.49
C ALA A 915 -24.25 22.62 1.94
N THR A 916 -24.50 21.56 2.71
CA THR A 916 -25.37 20.43 2.32
C THR A 916 -26.75 20.47 2.93
N SER A 917 -26.96 21.35 3.90
CA SER A 917 -28.27 21.53 4.54
C SER A 917 -28.39 22.95 5.10
N THR A 918 -29.60 23.34 5.35
CA THR A 918 -29.93 24.58 6.03
C THR A 918 -29.85 24.49 7.55
N THR A 919 -29.43 23.35 8.11
CA THR A 919 -29.25 23.17 9.55
C THR A 919 -28.12 24.07 10.04
N THR A 920 -28.38 24.86 11.09
CA THR A 920 -27.39 25.74 11.70
C THR A 920 -26.53 25.02 12.75
N ILE A 921 -25.39 25.60 13.10
CA ILE A 921 -24.51 25.11 14.17
C ILE A 921 -25.26 24.95 15.51
N ALA A 922 -26.26 25.76 15.80
CA ALA A 922 -27.10 25.62 16.99
C ALA A 922 -28.28 24.65 16.83
N GLY A 923 -28.42 23.97 15.68
CA GLY A 923 -29.50 23.02 15.40
C GLY A 923 -30.80 23.64 14.89
N GLY A 924 -30.83 24.96 14.62
CA GLY A 924 -31.92 25.65 13.94
C GLY A 924 -31.88 25.50 12.42
N ASN A 925 -32.58 26.35 11.70
CA ASN A 925 -32.61 26.35 10.25
C ASN A 925 -32.31 27.74 9.67
N THR A 926 -31.39 27.83 8.71
CA THR A 926 -31.01 29.09 8.07
C THR A 926 -32.16 29.68 7.22
N SER A 927 -33.14 28.88 6.77
CA SER A 927 -34.33 29.36 6.05
C SER A 927 -35.30 30.13 6.98
N ASP A 928 -35.33 29.80 8.25
CA ASP A 928 -36.21 30.47 9.24
C ASP A 928 -35.57 31.77 9.73
N GLU A 929 -34.22 31.79 9.80
CA GLU A 929 -33.44 32.96 10.16
C GLU A 929 -32.36 33.25 9.11
N PRO A 930 -32.71 33.74 7.91
CA PRO A 930 -31.76 33.87 6.82
C PRO A 930 -30.71 34.98 7.05
N THR A 931 -30.81 35.73 8.11
CA THR A 931 -29.89 36.81 8.47
C THR A 931 -29.21 36.54 9.80
N GLY A 932 -27.96 36.94 9.90
CA GLY A 932 -27.13 36.64 11.05
C GLY A 932 -26.42 35.27 10.90
N GLY A 933 -25.34 35.11 11.61
CA GLY A 933 -24.45 33.99 11.45
C GLY A 933 -23.26 34.31 10.52
N GLU A 934 -22.14 33.67 10.80
CA GLU A 934 -20.86 33.96 10.19
C GLU A 934 -20.06 32.68 9.99
N ILE A 935 -19.33 32.57 8.89
CA ILE A 935 -18.31 31.53 8.63
C ILE A 935 -17.01 32.23 8.27
N ALA A 936 -15.96 31.93 9.00
CA ALA A 936 -14.59 32.41 8.77
C ALA A 936 -13.72 31.27 8.22
N VAL A 937 -12.73 31.61 7.40
CA VAL A 937 -11.82 30.66 6.74
C VAL A 937 -10.39 31.14 6.77
N ASN A 938 -9.44 30.19 6.92
CA ASN A 938 -8.00 30.40 6.84
C ASN A 938 -7.29 29.09 6.47
N ASN A 939 -5.97 29.14 6.34
CA ASN A 939 -5.12 27.96 6.10
C ASN A 939 -5.64 27.06 4.96
N ILE A 940 -5.98 27.69 3.82
CA ILE A 940 -6.36 26.93 2.63
C ILE A 940 -5.07 26.55 1.92
N VAL A 941 -4.79 25.24 1.86
CA VAL A 941 -3.55 24.69 1.31
C VAL A 941 -3.88 23.71 0.19
N ILE A 942 -3.25 23.91 -0.95
CA ILE A 942 -3.27 23.01 -2.09
C ILE A 942 -1.88 22.40 -2.20
N GLU A 943 -1.80 21.10 -2.04
CA GLU A 943 -0.56 20.34 -2.15
C GLU A 943 -0.60 19.39 -3.34
N GLY A 944 0.57 19.09 -3.91
CA GLY A 944 0.72 18.11 -4.97
C GLY A 944 2.17 17.97 -5.39
N LYS A 945 2.50 16.86 -6.01
CA LYS A 945 3.85 16.62 -6.53
C LYS A 945 3.96 17.20 -7.93
N SER A 946 4.85 18.19 -8.13
CA SER A 946 5.16 18.72 -9.47
C SER A 946 5.83 17.66 -10.34
N THR A 947 5.37 17.54 -11.59
CA THR A 947 5.98 16.70 -12.63
C THR A 947 6.85 17.50 -13.60
N ARG A 948 6.92 18.82 -13.43
CA ARG A 948 7.81 19.67 -14.25
C ARG A 948 9.27 19.43 -13.89
N GLN A 949 10.10 19.31 -14.92
CA GLN A 949 11.48 19.80 -14.83
C GLN A 949 11.37 21.33 -14.85
N GLY A 950 11.60 21.97 -13.71
CA GLY A 950 11.32 23.39 -13.51
C GLY A 950 12.16 24.28 -14.43
N LEU A 951 11.59 25.39 -14.87
CA LEU A 951 12.31 26.48 -15.51
C LEU A 951 13.28 27.08 -14.49
N ILE A 952 14.58 26.99 -14.73
CA ILE A 952 15.60 27.49 -13.82
C ILE A 952 15.38 28.99 -13.58
N GLY A 953 15.15 29.38 -12.33
CA GLY A 953 14.86 30.75 -11.94
C GLY A 953 13.37 31.06 -11.70
N ASP A 954 12.46 30.15 -11.94
CA ASP A 954 11.02 30.24 -11.68
C ASP A 954 10.71 29.73 -10.27
N LEU A 955 10.83 30.56 -9.26
CA LEU A 955 10.66 30.17 -7.88
C LEU A 955 9.21 30.20 -7.39
N ASN A 956 8.31 30.92 -8.07
CA ASN A 956 6.87 30.84 -7.77
C ASN A 956 6.16 29.74 -8.55
N LEU A 957 6.90 29.06 -9.45
CA LEU A 957 6.47 27.92 -10.25
C LEU A 957 5.27 28.23 -11.19
N ASP A 958 5.18 29.51 -11.63
CA ASP A 958 4.10 29.95 -12.52
C ASP A 958 4.44 29.78 -14.01
N GLY A 959 5.64 29.27 -14.32
CA GLY A 959 6.12 29.05 -15.68
C GLY A 959 6.76 30.28 -16.32
N LYS A 960 7.04 31.33 -15.55
CA LYS A 960 7.69 32.55 -16.00
C LYS A 960 8.78 32.96 -15.02
N ILE A 961 9.80 33.61 -15.51
CA ILE A 961 10.80 34.26 -14.64
C ILE A 961 10.45 35.72 -14.52
N THR A 962 10.15 36.18 -13.29
CA THR A 962 9.71 37.55 -12.97
C THR A 962 10.45 38.11 -11.77
N VAL A 963 10.16 39.36 -11.41
CA VAL A 963 10.71 40.00 -10.21
C VAL A 963 10.24 39.33 -8.92
N GLN A 964 9.10 38.58 -8.97
CA GLN A 964 8.58 37.84 -7.83
C GLN A 964 9.48 36.68 -7.47
N ASP A 965 10.08 36.02 -8.44
CA ASP A 965 11.00 34.90 -8.22
C ASP A 965 12.29 35.37 -7.55
N ALA A 966 12.80 36.50 -8.00
CA ALA A 966 13.93 37.14 -7.34
C ALA A 966 13.62 37.54 -5.90
N ALA A 967 12.38 37.99 -5.62
CA ALA A 967 11.95 38.35 -4.26
C ALA A 967 11.81 37.12 -3.36
N ILE A 968 11.31 35.99 -3.89
CA ILE A 968 11.23 34.72 -3.16
C ILE A 968 12.64 34.25 -2.78
N LEU A 969 13.58 34.28 -3.71
CA LEU A 969 14.95 33.87 -3.46
C LEU A 969 15.66 34.82 -2.49
N GLN A 970 15.40 36.14 -2.56
CA GLN A 970 15.88 37.10 -1.56
C GLN A 970 15.39 36.76 -0.16
N LYS A 971 14.09 36.49 0.01
CA LYS A 971 13.52 36.09 1.31
C LYS A 971 14.19 34.83 1.84
N HIS A 972 14.49 33.88 0.97
CA HIS A 972 15.21 32.65 1.37
C HIS A 972 16.64 32.96 1.84
N THR A 973 17.38 33.78 1.09
CA THR A 973 18.79 34.07 1.43
C THR A 973 18.95 34.82 2.75
N VAL A 974 17.95 35.61 3.15
CA VAL A 974 17.92 36.30 4.45
C VAL A 974 17.16 35.50 5.51
N LYS A 975 16.90 34.22 5.25
CA LYS A 975 16.20 33.25 6.15
C LYS A 975 14.78 33.66 6.57
N ARG A 976 14.09 34.42 5.76
CA ARG A 976 12.67 34.79 5.93
C ARG A 976 11.72 33.90 5.19
N LEU A 977 12.21 32.95 4.40
CA LEU A 977 11.48 31.95 3.67
C LEU A 977 12.33 30.67 3.55
N THR A 978 11.73 29.51 3.71
CA THR A 978 12.38 28.23 3.37
C THR A 978 11.84 27.76 2.03
N LEU A 979 12.72 27.51 1.06
CA LEU A 979 12.31 26.97 -0.24
C LEU A 979 11.88 25.51 -0.12
N ILE A 980 10.77 25.18 -0.76
CA ILE A 980 10.37 23.79 -0.98
C ILE A 980 11.27 23.11 -2.01
N ASP A 981 11.25 21.79 -2.10
CA ASP A 981 12.16 21.04 -2.97
C ASP A 981 11.98 21.38 -4.46
N ALA A 982 10.75 21.59 -4.92
CA ALA A 982 10.47 22.05 -6.28
C ALA A 982 11.12 23.42 -6.56
N GLN A 983 11.12 24.34 -5.59
CA GLN A 983 11.78 25.64 -5.69
C GLN A 983 13.30 25.51 -5.62
N LYS A 984 13.83 24.65 -4.75
CA LYS A 984 15.28 24.38 -4.68
C LYS A 984 15.81 23.83 -6.00
N ALA A 985 15.03 22.98 -6.66
CA ALA A 985 15.40 22.39 -7.96
C ALA A 985 15.62 23.44 -9.07
N VAL A 986 15.04 24.63 -8.94
CA VAL A 986 15.13 25.72 -9.92
C VAL A 986 15.87 26.95 -9.39
N ALA A 987 16.32 26.93 -8.14
CA ALA A 987 16.86 28.10 -7.45
C ALA A 987 18.36 28.33 -7.66
N ASP A 988 19.13 27.29 -7.99
CA ASP A 988 20.55 27.41 -8.35
C ASP A 988 20.68 27.91 -9.81
N VAL A 989 20.46 29.20 -10.01
CA VAL A 989 20.32 29.79 -11.33
C VAL A 989 21.67 29.97 -12.03
N ASN A 990 22.73 30.08 -11.26
CA ASN A 990 24.09 30.21 -11.77
C ASN A 990 24.83 28.88 -11.87
N ASN A 991 24.20 27.79 -11.42
CA ASN A 991 24.70 26.42 -11.44
C ASN A 991 26.04 26.22 -10.71
N ASP A 992 26.22 26.94 -9.58
CA ASP A 992 27.41 26.81 -8.73
C ASP A 992 27.27 25.81 -7.59
N GLY A 993 26.14 25.10 -7.52
CA GLY A 993 25.81 24.11 -6.50
C GLY A 993 25.37 24.69 -5.16
N LYS A 994 25.10 26.01 -5.09
CA LYS A 994 24.68 26.69 -3.87
C LYS A 994 23.55 27.67 -4.16
N ILE A 995 22.50 27.60 -3.37
CA ILE A 995 21.39 28.54 -3.43
C ILE A 995 21.70 29.73 -2.51
N ASN A 996 21.97 30.92 -3.09
CA ASN A 996 22.41 32.09 -2.36
C ASN A 996 22.08 33.41 -3.12
N ILE A 997 22.58 34.56 -2.63
CA ILE A 997 22.29 35.89 -3.22
C ILE A 997 22.79 36.03 -4.66
N ARG A 998 23.75 35.20 -5.10
CA ARG A 998 24.26 35.25 -6.48
C ARG A 998 23.22 34.77 -7.48
N ASP A 999 22.41 33.80 -7.09
CA ASP A 999 21.31 33.27 -7.91
C ASP A 999 20.22 34.33 -8.05
N CYS A 1000 19.91 35.04 -6.98
CA CYS A 1000 18.99 36.14 -7.02
C CYS A 1000 19.49 37.24 -8.03
N THR A 1001 20.79 37.53 -8.00
CA THR A 1001 21.40 38.43 -8.96
C THR A 1001 21.34 37.87 -10.38
N ALA A 1002 21.46 36.57 -10.55
CA ALA A 1002 21.33 35.91 -11.84
C ALA A 1002 19.91 36.02 -12.40
N ILE A 1003 18.85 35.82 -11.58
CA ILE A 1003 17.46 36.09 -11.97
C ILE A 1003 17.27 37.53 -12.40
N GLN A 1004 17.74 38.50 -11.60
CA GLN A 1004 17.64 39.92 -11.92
C GLN A 1004 18.34 40.27 -13.25
N ARG A 1005 19.50 39.68 -13.53
CA ARG A 1005 20.19 39.80 -14.82
C ARG A 1005 19.44 39.18 -15.98
N MET A 1006 18.75 38.04 -15.77
CA MET A 1006 17.87 37.47 -16.80
C MET A 1006 16.76 38.44 -17.15
N LEU A 1007 16.10 39.00 -16.14
CA LEU A 1007 14.99 39.95 -16.33
C LEU A 1007 15.41 41.21 -17.12
N VAL A 1008 16.59 41.73 -16.84
CA VAL A 1008 17.13 42.92 -17.60
C VAL A 1008 17.50 42.57 -19.05
N ARG A 1009 17.77 41.26 -19.35
CA ARG A 1009 18.07 40.82 -20.73
C ARG A 1009 16.82 40.47 -21.53
N ILE A 1010 15.72 40.23 -20.88
CA ILE A 1010 14.42 39.93 -21.50
C ILE A 1010 13.63 41.24 -21.75
N SER A 1011 13.93 42.32 -21.05
CA SER A 1011 13.37 43.64 -21.28
C SER A 1011 14.23 44.42 -22.29
#